data_a797af379bb92a92f9259435b0fb5666
#
_entry.id   a797af379bb92a92f9259435b0fb5666
#
_cell.length_a   1.000
_cell.length_b   1.000
_cell.length_c   1.000
_cell.angle_alpha   90.00
_cell.angle_beta   90.00
_cell.angle_gamma   90.00
#
_symmetry.space_group_name_H-M   'P 1'
#
loop_
_entity.id
_entity.type
_entity.pdbx_description
1 polymer ?
#
loop_
_entity_poly.entity_id
_entity_poly.type
_entity_poly.pdbx_seq_one_letter_code
_entity_poly.pdbx_strand_id
1 'polypeptide(L)'
;MSDHALAVLEFERALGKVAERASSGPGRRRIEALRPCSQRDDVARELERVRATMRFVEERPDWGMPPVPDVEDPLRRLGVTGAVLEAAELHALGVLLGSSRALAGALERGSGDRPELRTVRDGLIDAKELEQEISRAVDADGTVLDSASKELRRIRDRLRGAHGRVVKRLEACLGRLAERFVVPDASVTLREGRYVIPVRREGRREVGGIVHDESQTGATLYIEPPEAIEAMNELRDLEREEVREVRRVLVALTDRLSPRRDELQGALDALADFDALHARARVAASWRAHVPELMEHPEDGIRLIGARHPLLVEAQGMDGVVPFDLELGPGERAVVVSGPNTGGKSVFLKATGLIAALAQSGVVPPVGPGTRLPVFASFYADIGDEQSIAQSLSTFSAHLANLSEIVARADTHALVLVDEMGTGTDPAEGAALARSVLEELVARGALTLATSHLGALKRLDGEGTGIVNASLQFDADRMEPTYRLLKGRPGRSYGLTIARRLGFPAEVLDRADGYRDDDEARLEETLGRLEHREREAERLVHELDLERARTARLSEELERRERALSESEAAHQAHAKEDARKLLLDARAEVEQAVAELKQAAEGQDQLDEAIHKARSRVEQAAQRNRPGRGGPPARRAPRAPAGLGTGDRVRLRATGAKGRIAEIRSGRAVVEAGAMKLEVALHDLEPIEGGEPAAEPTRSGSWSGPDRGTARVEVDLRGLRVHELEVALSRALDDAVLEDLPELRIIHGKGTGALRQRVGEMLDADRRVRSVRMGGATEGGAGVTVASFREEAS
;
A
#
# COMPACT_ATOMS: atom_id res chain seq x y z
N MET A 1 -8.16 8.22 -31.09
CA MET A 1 -7.61 7.02 -30.41
C MET A 1 -8.59 5.89 -30.58
N SER A 2 -8.12 4.68 -30.81
CA SER A 2 -9.00 3.50 -30.94
C SER A 2 -9.44 3.02 -29.57
N ASP A 3 -10.77 3.00 -29.30
CA ASP A 3 -11.31 2.44 -28.05
C ASP A 3 -10.94 0.95 -27.90
N HIS A 4 -10.77 0.26 -29.03
CA HIS A 4 -10.30 -1.12 -29.07
C HIS A 4 -8.90 -1.28 -28.44
N ALA A 5 -7.93 -0.44 -28.82
CA ALA A 5 -6.59 -0.51 -28.26
C ALA A 5 -6.57 -0.27 -26.73
N LEU A 6 -7.35 0.69 -26.24
CA LEU A 6 -7.47 0.95 -24.81
C LEU A 6 -8.12 -0.22 -24.05
N ALA A 7 -9.10 -0.89 -24.66
CA ALA A 7 -9.71 -2.08 -24.08
C ALA A 7 -8.72 -3.26 -24.00
N VAL A 8 -7.97 -3.53 -25.08
CA VAL A 8 -6.92 -4.57 -25.13
C VAL A 8 -5.83 -4.31 -24.08
N LEU A 9 -5.47 -3.04 -23.84
CA LEU A 9 -4.51 -2.62 -22.83
C LEU A 9 -5.08 -2.63 -21.40
N GLU A 10 -6.35 -2.93 -21.22
CA GLU A 10 -7.04 -2.91 -19.91
C GLU A 10 -6.99 -1.53 -19.24
N PHE A 11 -7.04 -0.45 -20.03
CA PHE A 11 -6.86 0.91 -19.56
C PHE A 11 -7.93 1.33 -18.55
N GLU A 12 -9.20 1.02 -18.80
CA GLU A 12 -10.30 1.32 -17.88
C GLU A 12 -10.14 0.58 -16.54
N ARG A 13 -9.65 -0.66 -16.57
CA ARG A 13 -9.33 -1.41 -15.35
C ARG A 13 -8.22 -0.74 -14.55
N ALA A 14 -7.20 -0.22 -15.22
CA ALA A 14 -6.12 0.52 -14.56
C ALA A 14 -6.63 1.84 -13.97
N LEU A 15 -7.47 2.59 -14.70
CA LEU A 15 -8.13 3.79 -14.15
C LEU A 15 -9.02 3.47 -12.97
N GLY A 16 -9.75 2.35 -12.98
CA GLY A 16 -10.54 1.88 -11.85
C GLY A 16 -9.70 1.70 -10.59
N LYS A 17 -8.48 1.15 -10.71
CA LYS A 17 -7.55 1.04 -9.57
C LYS A 17 -7.07 2.39 -9.04
N VAL A 18 -6.88 3.36 -9.91
CA VAL A 18 -6.58 4.74 -9.52
C VAL A 18 -7.80 5.38 -8.83
N ALA A 19 -9.00 5.17 -9.38
CA ALA A 19 -10.26 5.69 -8.86
C ALA A 19 -10.63 5.16 -7.47
N GLU A 20 -10.23 3.91 -7.15
CA GLU A 20 -10.38 3.34 -5.80
C GLU A 20 -9.65 4.16 -4.71
N ARG A 21 -8.65 4.98 -5.08
CA ARG A 21 -7.90 5.86 -4.16
C ARG A 21 -8.57 7.22 -3.95
N ALA A 22 -9.57 7.58 -4.75
CA ALA A 22 -10.33 8.81 -4.55
C ALA A 22 -11.20 8.70 -3.29
N SER A 23 -11.32 9.81 -2.57
CA SER A 23 -12.07 9.89 -1.31
C SER A 23 -13.56 10.11 -1.53
N SER A 24 -13.98 10.51 -2.74
CA SER A 24 -15.34 10.91 -3.06
C SER A 24 -15.87 10.30 -4.36
N GLY A 25 -17.19 10.24 -4.48
CA GLY A 25 -17.87 9.87 -5.75
C GLY A 25 -17.54 10.80 -6.90
N PRO A 26 -17.63 12.14 -6.74
CA PRO A 26 -17.26 13.09 -7.78
C PRO A 26 -15.79 12.95 -8.22
N GLY A 27 -14.85 12.80 -7.30
CA GLY A 27 -13.42 12.59 -7.63
C GLY A 27 -13.20 11.29 -8.41
N ARG A 28 -13.87 10.22 -8.00
CA ARG A 28 -13.81 8.91 -8.69
C ARG A 28 -14.31 9.03 -10.13
N ARG A 29 -15.49 9.63 -10.35
CA ARG A 29 -16.04 9.83 -11.71
C ARG A 29 -15.08 10.63 -12.61
N ARG A 30 -14.35 11.61 -12.07
CA ARG A 30 -13.33 12.37 -12.83
C ARG A 30 -12.17 11.50 -13.29
N ILE A 31 -11.70 10.57 -12.45
CA ILE A 31 -10.63 9.64 -12.82
C ILE A 31 -11.13 8.66 -13.88
N GLU A 32 -12.30 8.07 -13.71
CA GLU A 32 -12.89 7.12 -14.65
C GLU A 32 -13.18 7.74 -16.03
N ALA A 33 -13.42 9.05 -16.07
CA ALA A 33 -13.62 9.81 -17.29
C ALA A 33 -12.31 10.21 -18.00
N LEU A 34 -11.12 9.98 -17.41
CA LEU A 34 -9.85 10.31 -18.04
C LEU A 34 -9.66 9.54 -19.34
N ARG A 35 -9.09 10.21 -20.32
CA ARG A 35 -8.68 9.64 -21.60
C ARG A 35 -7.29 10.15 -21.96
N PRO A 36 -6.49 9.37 -22.69
CA PRO A 36 -5.18 9.83 -23.14
C PRO A 36 -5.32 11.07 -24.04
N CYS A 37 -4.61 12.13 -23.73
CA CYS A 37 -4.57 13.35 -24.52
C CYS A 37 -3.46 13.28 -25.55
N SER A 38 -3.69 13.82 -26.76
CA SER A 38 -2.70 13.86 -27.85
C SER A 38 -1.94 15.19 -27.92
N GLN A 39 -2.31 16.15 -27.08
CA GLN A 39 -1.63 17.46 -27.03
C GLN A 39 -0.57 17.45 -25.93
N ARG A 40 0.70 17.56 -26.33
CA ARG A 40 1.85 17.50 -25.42
C ARG A 40 1.74 18.47 -24.25
N ASP A 41 1.33 19.72 -24.54
CA ASP A 41 1.27 20.77 -23.52
C ASP A 41 0.18 20.50 -22.48
N ASP A 42 -0.92 19.89 -22.89
CA ASP A 42 -1.99 19.49 -21.96
C ASP A 42 -1.55 18.33 -21.08
N VAL A 43 -0.88 17.32 -21.66
CA VAL A 43 -0.28 16.19 -20.90
C VAL A 43 0.75 16.72 -19.91
N ALA A 44 1.66 17.62 -20.36
CA ALA A 44 2.67 18.21 -19.50
C ALA A 44 2.04 18.97 -18.32
N ARG A 45 0.99 19.76 -18.59
CA ARG A 45 0.27 20.51 -17.57
C ARG A 45 -0.37 19.57 -16.52
N GLU A 46 -1.03 18.51 -16.98
CA GLU A 46 -1.65 17.55 -16.06
C GLU A 46 -0.62 16.79 -15.21
N LEU A 47 0.49 16.35 -15.79
CA LEU A 47 1.58 15.71 -15.04
C LEU A 47 2.22 16.65 -14.02
N GLU A 48 2.40 17.96 -14.37
CA GLU A 48 2.89 18.96 -13.42
C GLU A 48 1.91 19.21 -12.27
N ARG A 49 0.60 19.21 -12.55
CA ARG A 49 -0.43 19.29 -11.50
C ARG A 49 -0.34 18.12 -10.52
N VAL A 50 -0.17 16.91 -11.03
CA VAL A 50 0.03 15.72 -10.19
C VAL A 50 1.34 15.83 -9.42
N ARG A 51 2.43 16.25 -10.05
CA ARG A 51 3.73 16.48 -9.40
C ARG A 51 3.62 17.48 -8.25
N ALA A 52 2.93 18.59 -8.47
CA ALA A 52 2.68 19.62 -7.45
C ALA A 52 1.86 19.04 -6.28
N THR A 53 0.88 18.18 -6.58
CA THR A 53 0.07 17.50 -5.57
C THR A 53 0.89 16.45 -4.80
N MET A 54 1.78 15.70 -5.45
CA MET A 54 2.71 14.78 -4.78
C MET A 54 3.56 15.51 -3.74
N ARG A 55 4.17 16.64 -4.14
CA ARG A 55 4.94 17.50 -3.22
C ARG A 55 4.08 18.03 -2.06
N PHE A 56 2.84 18.42 -2.35
CA PHE A 56 1.90 18.88 -1.32
C PHE A 56 1.62 17.79 -0.27
N VAL A 57 1.44 16.52 -0.70
CA VAL A 57 1.21 15.37 0.19
C VAL A 57 2.47 15.02 0.97
N GLU A 58 3.64 15.01 0.35
CA GLU A 58 4.93 14.74 1.00
C GLU A 58 5.26 15.76 2.11
N GLU A 59 4.99 17.04 1.87
CA GLU A 59 5.19 18.12 2.84
C GLU A 59 4.21 18.05 4.04
N ARG A 60 3.11 17.29 3.90
CA ARG A 60 2.01 17.23 4.88
C ARG A 60 1.47 15.81 5.04
N PRO A 61 2.24 14.93 5.64
CA PRO A 61 1.86 13.52 5.77
C PRO A 61 0.58 13.31 6.59
N ASP A 62 0.28 14.22 7.53
CA ASP A 62 -0.90 14.14 8.39
C ASP A 62 -2.15 14.82 7.77
N TRP A 63 -2.04 15.40 6.58
CA TRP A 63 -3.17 16.07 5.94
C TRP A 63 -4.08 15.05 5.26
N GLY A 64 -5.37 15.13 5.56
CA GLY A 64 -6.40 14.31 4.92
C GLY A 64 -7.30 15.14 4.01
N MET A 65 -7.74 14.54 2.91
CA MET A 65 -8.71 15.15 2.01
C MET A 65 -10.02 15.43 2.75
N PRO A 66 -10.54 16.67 2.76
CA PRO A 66 -11.85 16.95 3.34
C PRO A 66 -12.95 16.23 2.57
N PRO A 67 -14.09 15.92 3.20
CA PRO A 67 -15.17 15.20 2.56
C PRO A 67 -15.76 16.01 1.39
N VAL A 68 -15.96 15.36 0.25
CA VAL A 68 -16.61 15.97 -0.92
C VAL A 68 -17.97 15.31 -1.13
N PRO A 69 -19.05 15.95 -0.70
CA PRO A 69 -20.38 15.41 -0.83
C PRO A 69 -20.84 15.42 -2.29
N ASP A 70 -21.66 14.45 -2.66
CA ASP A 70 -22.33 14.45 -3.96
C ASP A 70 -23.56 15.36 -3.90
N VAL A 71 -23.43 16.58 -4.42
CA VAL A 71 -24.46 17.61 -4.38
C VAL A 71 -24.88 18.09 -5.78
N GLU A 72 -24.63 17.27 -6.81
CA GLU A 72 -24.99 17.63 -8.20
C GLU A 72 -26.51 17.88 -8.35
N ASP A 73 -27.37 17.02 -7.74
CA ASP A 73 -28.82 17.17 -7.76
C ASP A 73 -29.32 18.39 -6.95
N PRO A 74 -28.86 18.62 -5.72
CA PRO A 74 -29.14 19.86 -5.00
C PRO A 74 -28.76 21.13 -5.78
N LEU A 75 -27.57 21.15 -6.41
CA LEU A 75 -27.11 22.27 -7.23
C LEU A 75 -27.97 22.50 -8.47
N ARG A 76 -28.43 21.45 -9.14
CA ARG A 76 -29.41 21.57 -10.25
C ARG A 76 -30.72 22.17 -9.76
N ARG A 77 -31.24 21.71 -8.62
CA ARG A 77 -32.48 22.22 -8.02
C ARG A 77 -32.38 23.69 -7.58
N LEU A 78 -31.23 24.15 -7.10
CA LEU A 78 -30.99 25.57 -6.79
C LEU A 78 -31.20 26.50 -8.01
N GLY A 79 -31.06 25.98 -9.24
CA GLY A 79 -31.34 26.72 -10.47
C GLY A 79 -32.83 26.84 -10.79
N VAL A 80 -33.73 26.19 -10.08
CA VAL A 80 -35.17 26.23 -10.30
C VAL A 80 -35.83 27.25 -9.37
N THR A 81 -36.43 28.26 -9.95
CA THR A 81 -37.11 29.33 -9.19
C THR A 81 -38.20 28.76 -8.27
N GLY A 82 -38.09 29.05 -6.96
CA GLY A 82 -39.07 28.59 -5.96
C GLY A 82 -38.87 27.15 -5.50
N ALA A 83 -37.80 26.45 -5.94
CA ALA A 83 -37.39 25.17 -5.36
C ALA A 83 -36.99 25.35 -3.90
N VAL A 84 -37.26 24.35 -3.09
CA VAL A 84 -36.86 24.31 -1.68
C VAL A 84 -36.05 23.03 -1.48
N LEU A 85 -34.87 23.19 -0.97
CA LEU A 85 -34.01 22.06 -0.65
C LEU A 85 -34.43 21.41 0.66
N GLU A 86 -34.22 20.10 0.76
CA GLU A 86 -34.43 19.33 1.99
C GLU A 86 -33.28 19.60 2.98
N ALA A 87 -33.53 19.30 4.25
CA ALA A 87 -32.56 19.52 5.30
C ALA A 87 -31.23 18.77 5.05
N ALA A 88 -31.30 17.51 4.63
CA ALA A 88 -30.11 16.71 4.28
C ALA A 88 -29.29 17.32 3.12
N GLU A 89 -29.98 17.85 2.10
CA GLU A 89 -29.35 18.53 0.96
C GLU A 89 -28.65 19.83 1.38
N LEU A 90 -29.28 20.59 2.26
CA LEU A 90 -28.69 21.82 2.84
C LEU A 90 -27.46 21.48 3.71
N HIS A 91 -27.55 20.42 4.51
CA HIS A 91 -26.39 19.92 5.28
C HIS A 91 -25.23 19.56 4.35
N ALA A 92 -25.48 18.80 3.27
CA ALA A 92 -24.46 18.44 2.30
C ALA A 92 -23.79 19.66 1.65
N LEU A 93 -24.59 20.72 1.32
CA LEU A 93 -24.03 21.99 0.85
C LEU A 93 -23.21 22.72 1.93
N GLY A 94 -23.61 22.64 3.19
CA GLY A 94 -22.81 23.11 4.31
C GLY A 94 -21.45 22.38 4.42
N VAL A 95 -21.44 21.06 4.24
CA VAL A 95 -20.21 20.26 4.18
C VAL A 95 -19.33 20.68 3.00
N LEU A 96 -19.94 20.91 1.81
CA LEU A 96 -19.21 21.41 0.63
C LEU A 96 -18.49 22.73 0.93
N LEU A 97 -19.17 23.69 1.56
CA LEU A 97 -18.60 25.00 1.94
C LEU A 97 -17.44 24.84 2.92
N GLY A 98 -17.63 24.02 3.95
CA GLY A 98 -16.59 23.74 4.94
C GLY A 98 -15.35 23.08 4.31
N SER A 99 -15.55 22.15 3.40
CA SER A 99 -14.49 21.44 2.69
C SER A 99 -13.76 22.37 1.73
N SER A 100 -14.49 23.23 1.01
CA SER A 100 -13.90 24.26 0.14
C SER A 100 -12.98 25.19 0.93
N ARG A 101 -13.46 25.74 2.04
CA ARG A 101 -12.66 26.59 2.92
C ARG A 101 -11.45 25.86 3.53
N ALA A 102 -11.62 24.60 3.92
CA ALA A 102 -10.53 23.80 4.49
C ALA A 102 -9.42 23.56 3.46
N LEU A 103 -9.78 23.22 2.21
CA LEU A 103 -8.82 23.02 1.13
C LEU A 103 -8.14 24.33 0.73
N ALA A 104 -8.89 25.43 0.60
CA ALA A 104 -8.34 26.76 0.32
C ALA A 104 -7.26 27.15 1.35
N GLY A 105 -7.59 27.03 2.65
CA GLY A 105 -6.61 27.29 3.71
C GLY A 105 -5.45 26.30 3.76
N ALA A 106 -5.59 25.09 3.23
CA ALA A 106 -4.49 24.15 3.10
C ALA A 106 -3.56 24.52 1.93
N LEU A 107 -4.09 24.96 0.82
CA LEU A 107 -3.30 25.39 -0.35
C LEU A 107 -2.57 26.72 -0.10
N GLU A 108 -3.14 27.64 0.66
CA GLU A 108 -2.51 28.93 0.99
C GLU A 108 -1.34 28.81 1.98
N ARG A 109 -1.42 27.90 2.95
CA ARG A 109 -0.40 27.71 4.01
C ARG A 109 0.86 26.97 3.55
N GLY A 110 1.02 26.66 2.26
CA GLY A 110 2.21 25.99 1.72
C GLY A 110 3.38 26.94 1.53
N SER A 111 4.61 26.44 1.71
CA SER A 111 5.85 27.20 1.61
C SER A 111 6.25 27.62 0.19
N GLY A 112 5.38 27.54 -0.80
CA GLY A 112 5.63 27.94 -2.17
C GLY A 112 4.36 28.29 -2.95
N ASP A 113 4.46 29.26 -3.87
CA ASP A 113 3.44 29.47 -4.89
C ASP A 113 3.39 28.21 -5.77
N ARG A 114 2.23 27.57 -5.85
CA ARG A 114 1.97 26.40 -6.71
C ARG A 114 1.05 26.84 -7.85
N PRO A 115 1.62 27.46 -8.88
CA PRO A 115 0.85 27.97 -10.01
C PRO A 115 0.06 26.86 -10.71
N GLU A 116 0.52 25.60 -10.65
CA GLU A 116 -0.12 24.43 -11.24
C GLU A 116 -1.46 24.08 -10.59
N LEU A 117 -1.66 24.46 -9.33
CA LEU A 117 -2.91 24.26 -8.57
C LEU A 117 -3.78 25.51 -8.50
N ARG A 118 -3.43 26.57 -9.25
CA ARG A 118 -4.19 27.83 -9.25
C ARG A 118 -5.64 27.64 -9.67
N THR A 119 -5.89 26.84 -10.71
CA THR A 119 -7.27 26.58 -11.19
C THR A 119 -8.14 25.93 -10.12
N VAL A 120 -7.57 25.02 -9.31
CA VAL A 120 -8.26 24.44 -8.15
C VAL A 120 -8.54 25.53 -7.12
N ARG A 121 -7.51 26.28 -6.74
CA ARG A 121 -7.62 27.33 -5.72
C ARG A 121 -8.65 28.39 -6.09
N ASP A 122 -8.63 28.85 -7.33
CA ASP A 122 -9.52 29.92 -7.82
C ASP A 122 -10.99 29.46 -7.93
N GLY A 123 -11.24 28.14 -8.02
CA GLY A 123 -12.59 27.57 -7.95
C GLY A 123 -13.13 27.40 -6.53
N LEU A 124 -12.28 27.47 -5.50
CA LEU A 124 -12.71 27.34 -4.11
C LEU A 124 -13.33 28.64 -3.58
N ILE A 125 -14.29 28.50 -2.67
CA ILE A 125 -14.97 29.63 -2.04
C ILE A 125 -14.78 29.59 -0.51
N ASP A 126 -14.66 30.77 0.09
CA ASP A 126 -14.77 30.95 1.54
C ASP A 126 -16.10 31.65 1.86
N ALA A 127 -17.04 30.91 2.40
CA ALA A 127 -18.35 31.40 2.81
C ALA A 127 -18.67 30.95 4.23
N LYS A 128 -17.75 31.17 5.15
CA LYS A 128 -17.82 30.75 6.55
C LYS A 128 -19.11 31.13 7.26
N GLU A 129 -19.66 32.29 6.98
CA GLU A 129 -20.93 32.71 7.59
C GLU A 129 -22.09 31.83 7.18
N LEU A 130 -22.20 31.52 5.88
CA LEU A 130 -23.24 30.65 5.33
C LEU A 130 -23.07 29.19 5.81
N GLU A 131 -21.83 28.68 5.84
CA GLU A 131 -21.49 27.40 6.43
C GLU A 131 -21.97 27.29 7.89
N GLN A 132 -21.68 28.31 8.71
CA GLN A 132 -22.12 28.35 10.11
C GLN A 132 -23.62 28.47 10.27
N GLU A 133 -24.29 29.20 9.40
CA GLU A 133 -25.73 29.34 9.42
C GLU A 133 -26.42 28.00 9.13
N ILE A 134 -25.97 27.29 8.10
CA ILE A 134 -26.47 25.97 7.77
C ILE A 134 -26.20 24.99 8.91
N SER A 135 -25.00 24.96 9.46
CA SER A 135 -24.64 24.03 10.55
C SER A 135 -25.40 24.28 11.87
N ARG A 136 -25.86 25.53 12.10
CA ARG A 136 -26.75 25.85 13.22
C ARG A 136 -28.19 25.46 12.97
N ALA A 137 -28.58 25.37 11.70
CA ALA A 137 -29.95 25.13 11.31
C ALA A 137 -30.26 23.64 11.08
N VAL A 138 -29.28 22.88 10.57
CA VAL A 138 -29.49 21.48 10.16
C VAL A 138 -28.34 20.61 10.66
N ASP A 139 -28.67 19.41 11.14
CA ASP A 139 -27.67 18.43 11.55
C ASP A 139 -27.34 17.39 10.45
N ALA A 140 -26.43 16.48 10.79
CA ALA A 140 -26.00 15.43 9.87
C ALA A 140 -27.10 14.40 9.52
N ASP A 141 -28.09 14.22 10.40
CA ASP A 141 -29.20 13.30 10.16
C ASP A 141 -30.28 13.93 9.27
N GLY A 142 -30.08 15.17 8.82
CA GLY A 142 -31.03 15.90 7.98
C GLY A 142 -32.24 16.42 8.77
N THR A 143 -32.10 16.65 10.08
CA THR A 143 -33.14 17.27 10.88
C THR A 143 -32.87 18.75 11.09
N VAL A 144 -33.94 19.54 11.10
CA VAL A 144 -33.82 20.99 11.41
C VAL A 144 -33.75 21.16 12.91
N LEU A 145 -32.67 21.81 13.37
CA LEU A 145 -32.36 22.00 14.80
C LEU A 145 -33.20 23.10 15.47
N ASP A 146 -33.37 23.04 16.78
CA ASP A 146 -34.01 24.09 17.59
C ASP A 146 -33.24 25.45 17.46
N SER A 147 -31.96 25.40 17.15
CA SER A 147 -31.08 26.56 16.89
C SER A 147 -31.33 27.26 15.56
N ALA A 148 -32.08 26.66 14.65
CA ALA A 148 -32.38 27.21 13.31
C ALA A 148 -33.17 28.51 13.37
N SER A 149 -34.13 28.60 14.30
CA SER A 149 -34.84 29.85 14.53
C SER A 149 -35.32 29.94 15.98
N LYS A 150 -35.49 31.19 16.48
CA LYS A 150 -36.03 31.44 17.82
C LYS A 150 -37.50 30.95 17.90
N GLU A 151 -38.25 31.07 16.82
CA GLU A 151 -39.63 30.66 16.75
C GLU A 151 -39.78 29.14 16.75
N LEU A 152 -38.95 28.40 16.00
CA LEU A 152 -38.94 26.94 16.02
C LEU A 152 -38.66 26.39 17.42
N ARG A 153 -37.70 26.96 18.12
CA ARG A 153 -37.43 26.59 19.52
C ARG A 153 -38.65 26.79 20.40
N ARG A 154 -39.30 27.95 20.29
CA ARG A 154 -40.47 28.30 21.07
C ARG A 154 -41.63 27.34 20.77
N ILE A 155 -41.90 27.04 19.50
CA ILE A 155 -42.95 26.08 19.07
C ILE A 155 -42.66 24.71 19.68
N ARG A 156 -41.47 24.19 19.57
CA ARG A 156 -41.05 22.88 20.11
C ARG A 156 -41.15 22.82 21.65
N ASP A 157 -40.78 23.93 22.36
CA ASP A 157 -40.95 24.01 23.80
C ASP A 157 -42.44 23.93 24.19
N ARG A 158 -43.31 24.66 23.47
CA ARG A 158 -44.77 24.56 23.64
C ARG A 158 -45.30 23.17 23.33
N LEU A 159 -44.77 22.54 22.30
CA LEU A 159 -45.17 21.21 21.81
C LEU A 159 -44.83 20.14 22.87
N ARG A 160 -43.61 20.17 23.42
CA ARG A 160 -43.20 19.31 24.55
C ARG A 160 -44.10 19.50 25.76
N GLY A 161 -44.48 20.74 26.10
CA GLY A 161 -45.41 21.05 27.14
C GLY A 161 -46.84 20.55 26.86
N ALA A 162 -47.30 20.67 25.62
CA ALA A 162 -48.63 20.20 25.20
C ALA A 162 -48.71 18.67 25.25
N HIS A 163 -47.72 17.95 24.79
CA HIS A 163 -47.64 16.47 24.90
C HIS A 163 -47.79 16.04 26.36
N GLY A 164 -47.00 16.64 27.29
CA GLY A 164 -47.10 16.32 28.70
C GLY A 164 -48.48 16.60 29.32
N ARG A 165 -49.17 17.69 28.89
CA ARG A 165 -50.53 18.00 29.32
C ARG A 165 -51.58 16.99 28.84
N VAL A 166 -51.47 16.58 27.57
CA VAL A 166 -52.38 15.58 26.99
C VAL A 166 -52.25 14.25 27.73
N VAL A 167 -51.02 13.76 27.88
CA VAL A 167 -50.75 12.47 28.55
C VAL A 167 -51.29 12.50 29.99
N LYS A 168 -50.95 13.55 30.77
CA LYS A 168 -51.46 13.67 32.15
C LYS A 168 -52.96 13.73 32.25
N ARG A 169 -53.67 14.43 31.31
CA ARG A 169 -55.15 14.45 31.27
C ARG A 169 -55.71 13.07 30.98
N LEU A 170 -55.11 12.33 30.05
CA LEU A 170 -55.55 10.99 29.69
C LEU A 170 -55.30 9.98 30.81
N GLU A 171 -54.13 10.04 31.48
CA GLU A 171 -53.84 9.21 32.65
C GLU A 171 -54.81 9.51 33.81
N ALA A 172 -55.11 10.80 34.06
CA ALA A 172 -56.07 11.17 35.07
C ALA A 172 -57.51 10.70 34.72
N CYS A 173 -57.87 10.68 33.44
CA CYS A 173 -59.12 10.12 32.99
C CYS A 173 -59.18 8.60 33.22
N LEU A 174 -58.12 7.90 32.86
CA LEU A 174 -58.00 6.44 33.05
C LEU A 174 -58.06 6.06 34.53
N GLY A 175 -57.36 6.83 35.42
CA GLY A 175 -57.36 6.60 36.88
C GLY A 175 -58.74 6.88 37.57
N ARG A 176 -59.65 7.61 36.92
CA ARG A 176 -60.99 7.86 37.44
C ARG A 176 -62.03 6.80 37.04
N LEU A 177 -61.69 5.95 36.07
CA LEU A 177 -62.55 4.89 35.60
C LEU A 177 -62.69 3.75 36.62
N ALA A 178 -63.87 3.20 36.77
CA ALA A 178 -64.02 2.00 37.60
C ALA A 178 -63.26 0.81 37.00
N GLU A 179 -62.60 0.02 37.87
CA GLU A 179 -61.69 -1.08 37.45
C GLU A 179 -62.30 -2.04 36.44
N ARG A 180 -63.68 -2.26 36.54
CA ARG A 180 -64.40 -3.11 35.58
C ARG A 180 -64.38 -2.62 34.14
N PHE A 181 -64.09 -1.34 33.87
CA PHE A 181 -64.00 -0.74 32.55
C PHE A 181 -62.60 -0.56 32.05
N VAL A 182 -61.56 -0.68 32.93
CA VAL A 182 -60.21 -0.56 32.61
C VAL A 182 -59.70 -1.90 32.06
N VAL A 183 -58.87 -1.85 30.98
CA VAL A 183 -58.18 -3.02 30.44
C VAL A 183 -56.95 -3.28 31.32
N PRO A 184 -56.59 -4.53 31.68
CA PRO A 184 -55.37 -4.81 32.41
C PRO A 184 -54.16 -4.17 31.72
N ASP A 185 -53.27 -3.56 32.48
CA ASP A 185 -52.06 -2.81 32.01
C ASP A 185 -52.40 -1.67 31.03
N ALA A 186 -53.58 -1.06 31.16
CA ALA A 186 -54.02 0.05 30.33
C ALA A 186 -53.07 1.24 30.42
N SER A 187 -52.50 1.67 29.31
CA SER A 187 -51.67 2.90 29.21
C SER A 187 -52.14 3.76 28.05
N VAL A 188 -51.86 5.06 28.15
CA VAL A 188 -52.11 5.99 27.05
C VAL A 188 -51.36 5.52 25.82
N THR A 189 -52.04 5.37 24.70
CA THR A 189 -51.46 4.89 23.45
C THR A 189 -51.77 5.84 22.30
N LEU A 190 -50.99 5.72 21.19
CA LEU A 190 -51.24 6.47 19.96
C LEU A 190 -52.01 5.61 18.97
N ARG A 191 -53.20 6.10 18.46
CA ARG A 191 -53.95 5.47 17.37
C ARG A 191 -54.34 6.55 16.36
N GLU A 192 -54.10 6.29 15.07
CA GLU A 192 -54.38 7.23 13.98
C GLU A 192 -53.86 8.67 14.25
N GLY A 193 -52.69 8.76 14.88
CA GLY A 193 -52.08 10.06 15.25
C GLY A 193 -52.82 10.80 16.42
N ARG A 194 -53.65 10.12 17.18
CA ARG A 194 -54.33 10.63 18.38
C ARG A 194 -53.91 9.85 19.62
N TYR A 195 -53.72 10.53 20.74
CA TYR A 195 -53.52 9.89 22.02
C TYR A 195 -54.91 9.42 22.55
N VAL A 196 -54.99 8.14 22.86
CA VAL A 196 -56.23 7.48 23.26
C VAL A 196 -56.03 6.63 24.52
N ILE A 197 -57.09 6.34 25.23
CA ILE A 197 -57.09 5.38 26.33
C ILE A 197 -57.82 4.09 25.91
N PRO A 198 -57.24 2.91 26.23
CA PRO A 198 -57.89 1.64 26.00
C PRO A 198 -58.94 1.38 27.09
N VAL A 199 -60.20 1.19 26.69
CA VAL A 199 -61.34 0.98 27.57
C VAL A 199 -62.08 -0.25 27.10
N ARG A 200 -62.65 -1.04 28.05
CA ARG A 200 -63.57 -2.15 27.67
C ARG A 200 -64.78 -1.61 26.98
N ARG A 201 -65.38 -2.33 26.06
CA ARG A 201 -66.53 -1.90 25.26
C ARG A 201 -67.71 -1.40 26.13
N GLU A 202 -67.95 -2.03 27.28
CA GLU A 202 -68.99 -1.68 28.22
C GLU A 202 -68.80 -0.29 28.85
N GLY A 203 -67.53 0.15 28.98
CA GLY A 203 -67.16 1.45 29.53
C GLY A 203 -67.33 2.63 28.57
N ARG A 204 -67.66 2.43 27.31
CA ARG A 204 -67.77 3.47 26.29
C ARG A 204 -68.68 4.64 26.72
N ARG A 205 -69.85 4.33 27.37
CA ARG A 205 -70.82 5.35 27.80
C ARG A 205 -70.32 6.19 28.99
N GLU A 206 -69.47 5.58 29.81
CA GLU A 206 -68.91 6.24 30.98
C GLU A 206 -67.83 7.25 30.59
N VAL A 207 -66.92 6.85 29.62
CA VAL A 207 -65.84 7.74 29.12
C VAL A 207 -66.39 8.80 28.18
N GLY A 208 -67.36 8.44 27.32
CA GLY A 208 -67.81 9.30 26.22
C GLY A 208 -66.66 9.50 25.20
N GLY A 209 -66.82 10.52 24.34
CA GLY A 209 -65.79 10.91 23.39
C GLY A 209 -65.75 10.14 22.08
N ILE A 210 -64.63 10.20 21.37
CA ILE A 210 -64.46 9.66 20.02
C ILE A 210 -63.70 8.32 20.05
N VAL A 211 -64.26 7.28 19.43
CA VAL A 211 -63.64 5.99 19.24
C VAL A 211 -62.78 6.10 17.96
N HIS A 212 -61.45 5.92 18.07
CA HIS A 212 -60.53 5.94 16.94
C HIS A 212 -60.20 4.55 16.42
N ASP A 213 -60.20 3.54 17.31
CA ASP A 213 -59.82 2.18 16.93
C ASP A 213 -60.47 1.16 17.87
N GLU A 214 -60.54 -0.11 17.46
CA GLU A 214 -60.95 -1.23 18.30
C GLU A 214 -59.98 -2.41 18.20
N SER A 215 -59.90 -3.20 19.26
CA SER A 215 -59.10 -4.41 19.25
C SER A 215 -59.67 -5.45 18.27
N GLN A 216 -58.85 -6.37 17.77
CA GLN A 216 -59.29 -7.43 16.83
C GLN A 216 -60.49 -8.24 17.33
N THR A 217 -60.66 -8.37 18.64
CA THR A 217 -61.81 -9.06 19.27
C THR A 217 -62.99 -8.14 19.51
N GLY A 218 -62.83 -6.84 19.25
CA GLY A 218 -63.88 -5.84 19.56
C GLY A 218 -64.15 -5.58 21.06
N ALA A 219 -63.35 -6.21 21.95
CA ALA A 219 -63.58 -6.13 23.40
C ALA A 219 -63.01 -4.83 24.01
N THR A 220 -61.96 -4.23 23.36
CA THR A 220 -61.35 -3.00 23.76
C THR A 220 -61.54 -1.91 22.71
N LEU A 221 -62.00 -0.74 23.15
CA LEU A 221 -62.15 0.46 22.35
C LEU A 221 -61.05 1.44 22.73
N TYR A 222 -60.44 2.05 21.72
CA TYR A 222 -59.45 3.11 21.89
C TYR A 222 -60.16 4.46 21.76
N ILE A 223 -60.35 5.14 22.90
CA ILE A 223 -61.22 6.31 23.00
C ILE A 223 -60.41 7.56 23.28
N GLU A 224 -60.69 8.64 22.55
CA GLU A 224 -60.30 9.99 22.90
C GLU A 224 -61.41 10.62 23.78
N PRO A 225 -61.15 10.84 25.07
CA PRO A 225 -62.12 11.42 25.98
C PRO A 225 -62.41 12.88 25.64
N PRO A 226 -63.65 13.40 25.90
CA PRO A 226 -63.99 14.80 25.62
C PRO A 226 -62.98 15.81 26.28
N GLU A 227 -62.54 15.50 27.49
CA GLU A 227 -61.58 16.32 28.25
C GLU A 227 -60.21 16.49 27.60
N ALA A 228 -59.86 15.58 26.69
CA ALA A 228 -58.59 15.61 25.97
C ALA A 228 -58.71 16.26 24.58
N ILE A 229 -59.88 16.36 23.97
CA ILE A 229 -60.09 16.83 22.60
C ILE A 229 -59.47 18.21 22.35
N GLU A 230 -59.69 19.17 23.24
CA GLU A 230 -59.18 20.54 23.08
C GLU A 230 -57.63 20.55 23.15
N ALA A 231 -57.05 19.83 24.12
CA ALA A 231 -55.59 19.73 24.24
C ALA A 231 -54.96 18.98 23.05
N MET A 232 -55.65 18.00 22.50
CA MET A 232 -55.24 17.31 21.28
C MET A 232 -55.31 18.21 20.05
N ASN A 233 -56.30 19.06 19.95
CA ASN A 233 -56.39 20.02 18.86
C ASN A 233 -55.29 21.10 18.97
N GLU A 234 -55.03 21.63 20.20
CA GLU A 234 -53.88 22.51 20.45
C GLU A 234 -52.53 21.83 20.02
N LEU A 235 -52.34 20.58 20.35
CA LEU A 235 -51.18 19.81 19.97
C LEU A 235 -51.03 19.76 18.47
N ARG A 236 -52.08 19.40 17.73
CA ARG A 236 -52.06 19.35 16.26
C ARG A 236 -51.81 20.71 15.62
N ASP A 237 -52.36 21.75 16.17
CA ASP A 237 -52.07 23.11 15.65
C ASP A 237 -50.61 23.49 15.86
N LEU A 238 -50.01 23.11 16.98
CA LEU A 238 -48.54 23.29 17.21
C LEU A 238 -47.70 22.43 16.25
N GLU A 239 -48.10 21.19 15.98
CA GLU A 239 -47.42 20.32 14.99
C GLU A 239 -47.45 20.98 13.58
N ARG A 240 -48.63 21.55 13.22
CA ARG A 240 -48.74 22.29 11.94
C ARG A 240 -47.92 23.59 11.92
N GLU A 241 -47.80 24.27 13.06
CA GLU A 241 -46.94 25.44 13.23
C GLU A 241 -45.48 25.05 13.05
N GLU A 242 -45.07 23.93 13.65
CA GLU A 242 -43.69 23.39 13.50
C GLU A 242 -43.38 23.11 12.04
N VAL A 243 -44.21 22.35 11.32
CA VAL A 243 -44.02 22.03 9.89
C VAL A 243 -43.90 23.30 9.05
N ARG A 244 -44.72 24.32 9.32
CA ARG A 244 -44.65 25.59 8.59
C ARG A 244 -43.37 26.35 8.87
N GLU A 245 -42.95 26.38 10.14
CA GLU A 245 -41.71 27.07 10.52
C GLU A 245 -40.48 26.37 10.01
N VAL A 246 -40.40 25.03 10.06
CA VAL A 246 -39.36 24.20 9.43
C VAL A 246 -39.24 24.55 7.95
N ARG A 247 -40.39 24.53 7.23
CA ARG A 247 -40.39 24.89 5.81
C ARG A 247 -39.89 26.32 5.57
N ARG A 248 -40.26 27.28 6.44
CA ARG A 248 -39.82 28.68 6.34
C ARG A 248 -38.29 28.79 6.48
N VAL A 249 -37.72 28.04 7.41
CA VAL A 249 -36.25 27.95 7.60
C VAL A 249 -35.60 27.38 6.35
N LEU A 250 -36.08 26.26 5.80
CA LEU A 250 -35.53 25.62 4.62
C LEU A 250 -35.60 26.54 3.39
N VAL A 251 -36.72 27.25 3.20
CA VAL A 251 -36.88 28.26 2.13
C VAL A 251 -35.83 29.36 2.29
N ALA A 252 -35.70 29.95 3.49
CA ALA A 252 -34.76 31.02 3.73
C ALA A 252 -33.31 30.65 3.44
N LEU A 253 -32.89 29.44 3.82
CA LEU A 253 -31.54 28.94 3.53
C LEU A 253 -31.36 28.67 2.02
N THR A 254 -32.37 28.09 1.37
CA THR A 254 -32.34 27.83 -0.08
C THR A 254 -32.24 29.13 -0.86
N ASP A 255 -33.03 30.17 -0.51
CA ASP A 255 -32.97 31.49 -1.13
C ASP A 255 -31.61 32.19 -1.00
N ARG A 256 -30.88 31.92 0.09
CA ARG A 256 -29.50 32.43 0.28
C ARG A 256 -28.46 31.68 -0.53
N LEU A 257 -28.68 30.40 -0.82
CA LEU A 257 -27.76 29.57 -1.62
C LEU A 257 -27.99 29.76 -3.13
N SER A 258 -29.25 29.96 -3.58
CA SER A 258 -29.63 30.06 -4.99
C SER A 258 -28.81 31.08 -5.80
N PRO A 259 -28.54 32.33 -5.33
CA PRO A 259 -27.73 33.28 -6.07
C PRO A 259 -26.27 32.87 -6.23
N ARG A 260 -25.80 31.94 -5.38
CA ARG A 260 -24.41 31.47 -5.36
C ARG A 260 -24.22 30.11 -6.00
N ARG A 261 -25.24 29.62 -6.72
CA ARG A 261 -25.24 28.30 -7.35
C ARG A 261 -23.97 28.05 -8.19
N ASP A 262 -23.59 29.01 -9.03
CA ASP A 262 -22.44 28.85 -9.93
C ASP A 262 -21.10 28.84 -9.16
N GLU A 263 -21.00 29.60 -8.07
CA GLU A 263 -19.84 29.54 -7.16
C GLU A 263 -19.78 28.19 -6.44
N LEU A 264 -20.93 27.65 -6.00
CA LEU A 264 -21.00 26.33 -5.35
C LEU A 264 -20.66 25.21 -6.34
N GLN A 265 -21.10 25.34 -7.61
CA GLN A 265 -20.71 24.40 -8.66
C GLN A 265 -19.20 24.44 -8.90
N GLY A 266 -18.62 25.65 -8.99
CA GLY A 266 -17.16 25.83 -9.11
C GLY A 266 -16.41 25.19 -7.93
N ALA A 267 -16.92 25.33 -6.71
CA ALA A 267 -16.34 24.72 -5.52
C ALA A 267 -16.40 23.18 -5.54
N LEU A 268 -17.52 22.60 -5.98
CA LEU A 268 -17.66 21.16 -6.18
C LEU A 268 -16.67 20.67 -7.22
N ASP A 269 -16.58 21.38 -8.35
CA ASP A 269 -15.66 21.05 -9.43
C ASP A 269 -14.19 21.10 -8.99
N ALA A 270 -13.81 22.15 -8.24
CA ALA A 270 -12.46 22.30 -7.70
C ALA A 270 -12.10 21.22 -6.68
N LEU A 271 -13.04 20.88 -5.78
CA LEU A 271 -12.85 19.82 -4.80
C LEU A 271 -12.74 18.45 -5.45
N ALA A 272 -13.62 18.14 -6.41
CA ALA A 272 -13.58 16.88 -7.14
C ALA A 272 -12.30 16.75 -7.99
N ASP A 273 -11.85 17.85 -8.59
CA ASP A 273 -10.60 17.89 -9.35
C ASP A 273 -9.39 17.67 -8.45
N PHE A 274 -9.35 18.32 -7.28
CA PHE A 274 -8.28 18.10 -6.32
C PHE A 274 -8.29 16.69 -5.72
N ASP A 275 -9.46 16.10 -5.44
CA ASP A 275 -9.57 14.70 -4.98
C ASP A 275 -9.04 13.74 -6.05
N ALA A 276 -9.33 13.98 -7.33
CA ALA A 276 -8.76 13.20 -8.42
C ALA A 276 -7.24 13.37 -8.55
N LEU A 277 -6.70 14.60 -8.37
CA LEU A 277 -5.26 14.85 -8.32
C LEU A 277 -4.61 14.14 -7.12
N HIS A 278 -5.23 14.23 -5.96
CA HIS A 278 -4.77 13.59 -4.72
C HIS A 278 -4.74 12.07 -4.84
N ALA A 279 -5.76 11.46 -5.44
CA ALA A 279 -5.80 10.02 -5.71
C ALA A 279 -4.66 9.58 -6.63
N ARG A 280 -4.42 10.32 -7.75
CA ARG A 280 -3.32 10.08 -8.68
C ARG A 280 -1.94 10.23 -8.00
N ALA A 281 -1.77 11.23 -7.14
CA ALA A 281 -0.55 11.41 -6.35
C ALA A 281 -0.32 10.26 -5.36
N ARG A 282 -1.36 9.76 -4.69
CA ARG A 282 -1.27 8.60 -3.78
C ARG A 282 -0.90 7.32 -4.52
N VAL A 283 -1.45 7.12 -5.71
CA VAL A 283 -1.08 5.98 -6.56
C VAL A 283 0.38 6.07 -6.98
N ALA A 284 0.82 7.25 -7.45
CA ALA A 284 2.22 7.49 -7.82
C ALA A 284 3.18 7.18 -6.65
N ALA A 285 2.83 7.59 -5.43
CA ALA A 285 3.61 7.27 -4.24
C ALA A 285 3.63 5.76 -3.94
N SER A 286 2.47 5.06 -4.04
CA SER A 286 2.40 3.61 -3.83
C SER A 286 3.20 2.81 -4.87
N TRP A 287 3.25 3.30 -6.10
CA TRP A 287 4.04 2.73 -7.19
C TRP A 287 5.51 3.18 -7.17
N ARG A 288 5.93 4.00 -6.21
CA ARG A 288 7.26 4.63 -6.19
C ARG A 288 7.60 5.25 -7.56
N ALA A 289 6.60 5.83 -8.18
CA ALA A 289 6.62 6.27 -9.57
C ALA A 289 7.29 7.64 -9.70
N HIS A 290 7.98 7.85 -10.82
CA HIS A 290 8.56 9.13 -11.17
C HIS A 290 7.81 9.71 -12.37
N VAL A 291 7.58 11.02 -12.32
CA VAL A 291 6.93 11.71 -13.43
C VAL A 291 7.85 11.67 -14.65
N PRO A 292 7.43 11.07 -15.78
CA PRO A 292 8.26 10.96 -16.97
C PRO A 292 8.47 12.34 -17.62
N GLU A 293 9.60 12.51 -18.27
CA GLU A 293 9.86 13.66 -19.16
C GLU A 293 9.16 13.43 -20.49
N LEU A 294 8.46 14.45 -21.00
CA LEU A 294 7.83 14.38 -22.31
C LEU A 294 8.80 14.84 -23.40
N MET A 295 9.03 13.99 -24.38
CA MET A 295 9.85 14.31 -25.54
C MET A 295 9.17 15.37 -26.43
N GLU A 296 9.97 16.15 -27.17
CA GLU A 296 9.43 17.19 -28.05
C GLU A 296 8.82 16.55 -29.31
N HIS A 297 9.51 15.55 -29.86
CA HIS A 297 9.07 14.86 -31.06
C HIS A 297 8.99 13.34 -30.85
N PRO A 298 8.00 12.65 -31.43
CA PRO A 298 7.93 11.18 -31.38
C PRO A 298 9.15 10.52 -32.04
N GLU A 299 9.83 11.23 -32.94
CA GLU A 299 11.03 10.75 -33.64
C GLU A 299 12.24 10.60 -32.72
N ASP A 300 12.26 11.24 -31.56
CA ASP A 300 13.34 11.16 -30.57
C ASP A 300 13.41 9.79 -29.89
N GLY A 301 12.39 8.96 -30.09
CA GLY A 301 12.33 7.58 -29.57
C GLY A 301 11.51 7.46 -28.29
N ILE A 302 11.89 6.49 -27.46
CA ILE A 302 11.28 6.23 -26.15
C ILE A 302 12.34 5.71 -25.18
N ARG A 303 12.29 6.12 -23.92
CA ARG A 303 13.16 5.60 -22.86
C ARG A 303 12.35 5.30 -21.61
N LEU A 304 12.18 4.03 -21.32
CA LEU A 304 11.57 3.52 -20.09
C LEU A 304 12.66 2.96 -19.18
N ILE A 305 12.67 3.38 -17.91
CA ILE A 305 13.65 2.93 -16.92
C ILE A 305 12.88 2.31 -15.73
N GLY A 306 13.24 1.10 -15.35
CA GLY A 306 12.63 0.40 -14.23
C GLY A 306 11.12 0.27 -14.35
N ALA A 307 10.62 0.21 -15.57
CA ALA A 307 9.19 0.18 -15.89
C ALA A 307 8.55 -1.13 -15.42
N ARG A 308 7.35 -1.06 -14.89
CA ARG A 308 6.56 -2.23 -14.44
C ARG A 308 5.14 -2.16 -14.97
N HIS A 309 4.53 -3.33 -15.14
CA HIS A 309 3.13 -3.39 -15.56
C HIS A 309 2.21 -2.88 -14.43
N PRO A 310 1.44 -1.77 -14.64
CA PRO A 310 0.66 -1.14 -13.57
C PRO A 310 -0.30 -2.08 -12.85
N LEU A 311 -1.05 -2.91 -13.59
CA LEU A 311 -2.01 -3.84 -13.00
C LEU A 311 -1.34 -5.00 -12.24
N LEU A 312 -0.14 -5.42 -12.64
CA LEU A 312 0.62 -6.41 -11.87
C LEU A 312 1.17 -5.80 -10.59
N VAL A 313 1.59 -4.53 -10.61
CA VAL A 313 2.01 -3.81 -9.40
C VAL A 313 0.86 -3.71 -8.39
N GLU A 314 -0.36 -3.45 -8.84
CA GLU A 314 -1.54 -3.46 -7.95
C GLU A 314 -1.85 -4.85 -7.38
N ALA A 315 -1.58 -5.91 -8.13
CA ALA A 315 -1.87 -7.28 -7.70
C ALA A 315 -0.79 -7.88 -6.78
N GLN A 316 0.50 -7.59 -7.05
CA GLN A 316 1.65 -8.28 -6.44
C GLN A 316 2.57 -7.34 -5.65
N GLY A 317 2.33 -6.03 -5.70
CA GLY A 317 3.21 -5.00 -5.16
C GLY A 317 4.43 -4.71 -6.03
N MET A 318 5.12 -3.61 -5.73
CA MET A 318 6.30 -3.15 -6.50
C MET A 318 7.44 -4.16 -6.52
N ASP A 319 7.67 -4.86 -5.43
CA ASP A 319 8.78 -5.79 -5.29
C ASP A 319 8.48 -7.18 -5.90
N GLY A 320 7.20 -7.49 -6.12
CA GLY A 320 6.76 -8.73 -6.77
C GLY A 320 6.81 -8.68 -8.31
N VAL A 321 6.98 -7.49 -8.91
CA VAL A 321 6.99 -7.33 -10.37
C VAL A 321 8.39 -7.00 -10.86
N VAL A 322 8.94 -7.82 -11.76
CA VAL A 322 10.27 -7.58 -12.34
C VAL A 322 10.22 -6.32 -13.24
N PRO A 323 11.12 -5.34 -13.01
CA PRO A 323 11.20 -4.16 -13.86
C PRO A 323 11.85 -4.49 -15.22
N PHE A 324 11.52 -3.69 -16.22
CA PHE A 324 12.21 -3.72 -17.50
C PHE A 324 12.66 -2.33 -17.92
N ASP A 325 13.73 -2.29 -18.71
CA ASP A 325 14.22 -1.08 -19.36
C ASP A 325 14.04 -1.23 -20.87
N LEU A 326 13.55 -0.16 -21.52
CA LEU A 326 13.43 -0.08 -22.99
C LEU A 326 13.96 1.27 -23.44
N GLU A 327 14.94 1.26 -24.32
CA GLU A 327 15.45 2.47 -24.95
C GLU A 327 15.48 2.30 -26.45
N LEU A 328 14.71 3.11 -27.18
CA LEU A 328 14.77 3.26 -28.63
C LEU A 328 15.20 4.69 -28.91
N GLY A 329 16.33 4.83 -29.60
CA GLY A 329 16.90 6.13 -29.96
C GLY A 329 16.33 6.68 -31.27
N PRO A 330 16.83 7.87 -31.67
CA PRO A 330 16.50 8.44 -32.96
C PRO A 330 16.81 7.46 -34.11
N GLY A 331 15.85 7.23 -35.01
CA GLY A 331 16.01 6.31 -36.12
C GLY A 331 15.62 4.86 -35.83
N GLU A 332 15.48 4.44 -34.55
CA GLU A 332 14.93 3.14 -34.18
C GLU A 332 13.41 3.26 -34.04
N ARG A 333 12.67 2.65 -34.95
CA ARG A 333 11.20 2.78 -35.03
C ARG A 333 10.47 1.49 -34.65
N ALA A 334 11.12 0.34 -34.79
CA ALA A 334 10.50 -0.93 -34.43
C ALA A 334 11.41 -1.77 -33.54
N VAL A 335 10.81 -2.44 -32.56
CA VAL A 335 11.47 -3.49 -31.78
C VAL A 335 10.74 -4.80 -31.97
N VAL A 336 11.49 -5.84 -32.35
CA VAL A 336 10.98 -7.22 -32.49
C VAL A 336 11.44 -8.02 -31.27
N VAL A 337 10.49 -8.34 -30.39
CA VAL A 337 10.76 -9.10 -29.16
C VAL A 337 10.56 -10.58 -29.42
N SER A 338 11.62 -11.36 -29.25
CA SER A 338 11.61 -12.81 -29.40
C SER A 338 11.83 -13.54 -28.07
N GLY A 339 11.48 -14.81 -28.03
CA GLY A 339 11.59 -15.64 -26.82
C GLY A 339 10.39 -16.58 -26.63
N PRO A 340 10.38 -17.43 -25.58
CA PRO A 340 9.28 -18.35 -25.32
C PRO A 340 7.96 -17.61 -25.00
N ASN A 341 6.80 -18.22 -25.28
CA ASN A 341 5.49 -17.61 -25.03
C ASN A 341 5.26 -17.38 -23.53
N THR A 342 5.78 -18.26 -22.68
CA THR A 342 5.76 -18.11 -21.22
C THR A 342 6.65 -16.97 -20.69
N GLY A 343 7.46 -16.33 -21.54
CA GLY A 343 8.45 -15.31 -21.16
C GLY A 343 7.86 -13.92 -20.84
N GLY A 344 6.54 -13.71 -21.00
CA GLY A 344 5.88 -12.43 -20.67
C GLY A 344 5.87 -11.41 -21.82
N LYS A 345 6.02 -11.82 -23.07
CA LYS A 345 6.04 -10.93 -24.26
C LYS A 345 4.79 -10.06 -24.37
N SER A 346 3.59 -10.65 -24.27
CA SER A 346 2.32 -9.92 -24.31
C SER A 346 2.17 -8.96 -23.13
N VAL A 347 2.67 -9.35 -21.95
CA VAL A 347 2.69 -8.50 -20.74
C VAL A 347 3.60 -7.28 -20.96
N PHE A 348 4.75 -7.46 -21.59
CA PHE A 348 5.66 -6.36 -21.93
C PHE A 348 5.00 -5.37 -22.91
N LEU A 349 4.33 -5.85 -23.96
CA LEU A 349 3.60 -5.00 -24.90
C LEU A 349 2.50 -4.21 -24.17
N LYS A 350 1.65 -4.91 -23.40
CA LYS A 350 0.58 -4.30 -22.63
C LYS A 350 1.13 -3.28 -21.62
N ALA A 351 2.23 -3.61 -20.92
CA ALA A 351 2.86 -2.70 -19.98
C ALA A 351 3.29 -1.39 -20.67
N THR A 352 3.98 -1.47 -21.79
CA THR A 352 4.47 -0.29 -22.52
C THR A 352 3.32 0.58 -23.02
N GLY A 353 2.29 -0.03 -23.63
CA GLY A 353 1.10 0.70 -24.07
C GLY A 353 0.32 1.35 -22.93
N LEU A 354 0.13 0.62 -21.83
CA LEU A 354 -0.60 1.11 -20.67
C LEU A 354 0.16 2.24 -19.94
N ILE A 355 1.49 2.15 -19.84
CA ILE A 355 2.36 3.20 -19.29
C ILE A 355 2.20 4.49 -20.10
N ALA A 356 2.26 4.42 -21.43
CA ALA A 356 2.09 5.58 -22.31
C ALA A 356 0.68 6.16 -22.18
N ALA A 357 -0.37 5.33 -22.21
CA ALA A 357 -1.76 5.77 -22.09
C ALA A 357 -2.05 6.42 -20.73
N LEU A 358 -1.55 5.87 -19.61
CA LEU A 358 -1.69 6.45 -18.28
C LEU A 358 -0.98 7.80 -18.19
N ALA A 359 0.28 7.90 -18.66
CA ALA A 359 1.03 9.16 -18.66
C ALA A 359 0.27 10.26 -19.43
N GLN A 360 -0.25 9.93 -20.63
CA GLN A 360 -1.03 10.86 -21.43
C GLN A 360 -2.41 11.22 -20.84
N SER A 361 -2.86 10.47 -19.84
CA SER A 361 -4.08 10.76 -19.06
C SER A 361 -3.78 11.49 -17.75
N GLY A 362 -2.53 11.94 -17.54
CA GLY A 362 -2.10 12.60 -16.32
C GLY A 362 -1.99 11.66 -15.10
N VAL A 363 -1.87 10.36 -15.31
CA VAL A 363 -1.56 9.37 -14.25
C VAL A 363 -0.09 8.99 -14.35
N VAL A 364 0.66 9.22 -13.28
CA VAL A 364 2.09 8.88 -13.26
C VAL A 364 2.26 7.37 -13.20
N PRO A 365 2.80 6.73 -14.27
CA PRO A 365 2.94 5.28 -14.33
C PRO A 365 4.11 4.79 -13.47
N PRO A 366 4.19 3.49 -13.13
CA PRO A 366 5.26 2.91 -12.33
C PRO A 366 6.56 2.78 -13.13
N VAL A 367 7.27 3.90 -13.26
CA VAL A 367 8.56 4.02 -13.95
C VAL A 367 9.59 4.72 -13.07
N GLY A 368 10.86 4.45 -13.33
CA GLY A 368 12.00 5.05 -12.63
C GLY A 368 12.40 6.43 -13.15
N PRO A 369 13.31 7.11 -12.44
CA PRO A 369 13.82 8.42 -12.84
C PRO A 369 14.58 8.35 -14.16
N GLY A 370 14.46 9.40 -14.98
CA GLY A 370 15.07 9.48 -16.31
C GLY A 370 14.27 8.80 -17.42
N THR A 371 13.05 8.34 -17.12
CA THR A 371 12.08 7.88 -18.13
C THR A 371 11.65 9.05 -19.00
N ARG A 372 11.66 8.83 -20.33
CA ARG A 372 11.29 9.82 -21.36
C ARG A 372 10.27 9.19 -22.32
N LEU A 373 9.15 9.88 -22.52
CA LEU A 373 8.03 9.39 -23.32
C LEU A 373 7.65 10.42 -24.40
N PRO A 374 7.43 9.99 -25.66
CA PRO A 374 6.74 10.81 -26.62
C PRO A 374 5.23 10.82 -26.34
N VAL A 375 4.53 11.80 -26.89
CA VAL A 375 3.07 11.86 -26.85
C VAL A 375 2.52 11.32 -28.15
N PHE A 376 1.73 10.27 -28.08
CA PHE A 376 1.12 9.60 -29.21
C PHE A 376 -0.27 10.17 -29.52
N ALA A 377 -0.55 10.41 -30.80
CA ALA A 377 -1.89 10.80 -31.25
C ALA A 377 -2.81 9.56 -31.37
N SER A 378 -2.26 8.42 -31.65
CA SER A 378 -3.01 7.17 -31.81
C SER A 378 -2.31 5.96 -31.19
N PHE A 379 -3.13 5.05 -30.68
CA PHE A 379 -2.72 3.76 -30.15
C PHE A 379 -3.36 2.67 -30.97
N TYR A 380 -2.58 1.71 -31.41
CA TYR A 380 -3.02 0.50 -32.10
C TYR A 380 -2.49 -0.70 -31.33
N ALA A 381 -3.37 -1.64 -31.04
CA ALA A 381 -3.00 -2.87 -30.34
C ALA A 381 -3.69 -4.06 -30.99
N ASP A 382 -2.89 -5.06 -31.30
CA ASP A 382 -3.32 -6.37 -31.78
C ASP A 382 -2.62 -7.40 -30.88
N ILE A 383 -3.21 -7.62 -29.70
CA ILE A 383 -2.63 -8.42 -28.61
C ILE A 383 -3.71 -9.37 -28.07
N GLY A 384 -3.41 -10.65 -28.08
CA GLY A 384 -4.25 -11.71 -27.53
C GLY A 384 -5.04 -12.47 -28.60
N ASP A 385 -5.46 -13.69 -28.25
CA ASP A 385 -6.35 -14.49 -29.08
C ASP A 385 -7.77 -13.93 -28.93
N GLU A 386 -8.29 -13.30 -29.99
CA GLU A 386 -9.73 -13.00 -30.10
C GLU A 386 -10.53 -14.31 -30.30
N GLN A 387 -10.50 -15.18 -29.28
CA GLN A 387 -11.37 -16.37 -29.24
C GLN A 387 -12.79 -15.97 -28.83
N SER A 388 -13.39 -15.08 -29.60
CA SER A 388 -14.84 -14.84 -29.52
C SER A 388 -15.54 -15.91 -30.35
N ILE A 389 -16.20 -16.84 -29.66
CA ILE A 389 -17.06 -17.89 -30.23
C ILE A 389 -18.18 -17.33 -31.15
N ALA A 390 -18.39 -16.01 -31.13
CA ALA A 390 -19.45 -15.33 -31.90
C ALA A 390 -19.02 -14.87 -33.33
N GLN A 391 -17.72 -14.88 -33.67
CA GLN A 391 -17.25 -14.47 -35.01
C GLN A 391 -16.57 -15.64 -35.73
N SER A 392 -17.21 -16.14 -36.73
CA SER A 392 -16.81 -17.30 -37.53
C SER A 392 -15.65 -17.06 -38.52
N LEU A 393 -14.91 -15.97 -38.39
CA LEU A 393 -13.67 -15.72 -39.13
C LEU A 393 -12.51 -16.40 -38.39
N SER A 394 -11.61 -17.08 -39.16
CA SER A 394 -10.41 -17.63 -38.52
C SER A 394 -9.63 -16.53 -37.82
N THR A 395 -9.01 -16.83 -36.69
CA THR A 395 -8.18 -15.90 -35.89
C THR A 395 -7.14 -15.18 -36.76
N PHE A 396 -6.59 -15.85 -37.76
CA PHE A 396 -5.67 -15.28 -38.73
C PHE A 396 -6.29 -14.18 -39.61
N SER A 397 -7.53 -14.35 -40.08
CA SER A 397 -8.20 -13.33 -40.92
C SER A 397 -8.52 -12.06 -40.14
N ALA A 398 -8.89 -12.20 -38.87
CA ALA A 398 -9.12 -11.07 -37.98
C ALA A 398 -7.82 -10.29 -37.71
N HIS A 399 -6.75 -11.00 -37.39
CA HIS A 399 -5.40 -10.44 -37.24
C HIS A 399 -4.95 -9.67 -38.50
N LEU A 400 -5.14 -10.25 -39.69
CA LEU A 400 -4.82 -9.57 -40.96
C LEU A 400 -5.67 -8.33 -41.22
N ALA A 401 -6.95 -8.35 -40.86
CA ALA A 401 -7.82 -7.18 -41.02
C ALA A 401 -7.35 -6.03 -40.10
N ASN A 402 -7.01 -6.34 -38.83
CA ASN A 402 -6.46 -5.37 -37.88
C ASN A 402 -5.12 -4.80 -38.37
N LEU A 403 -4.19 -5.65 -38.82
CA LEU A 403 -2.92 -5.21 -39.40
C LEU A 403 -3.10 -4.33 -40.63
N SER A 404 -4.05 -4.66 -41.51
CA SER A 404 -4.38 -3.83 -42.67
C SER A 404 -4.85 -2.42 -42.26
N GLU A 405 -5.73 -2.34 -41.27
CA GLU A 405 -6.19 -1.06 -40.72
C GLU A 405 -5.04 -0.26 -40.07
N ILE A 406 -4.21 -0.94 -39.27
CA ILE A 406 -3.04 -0.34 -38.60
C ILE A 406 -2.10 0.25 -39.65
N VAL A 407 -1.71 -0.53 -40.65
CA VAL A 407 -0.81 -0.10 -41.73
C VAL A 407 -1.41 1.10 -42.50
N ALA A 408 -2.72 1.09 -42.75
CA ALA A 408 -3.37 2.17 -43.50
C ALA A 408 -3.35 3.51 -42.73
N ARG A 409 -3.41 3.48 -41.37
CA ARG A 409 -3.65 4.66 -40.52
C ARG A 409 -2.46 5.10 -39.68
N ALA A 410 -1.49 4.22 -39.42
CA ALA A 410 -0.35 4.53 -38.58
C ALA A 410 0.54 5.60 -39.22
N ASP A 411 1.02 6.53 -38.42
CA ASP A 411 1.90 7.63 -38.77
C ASP A 411 3.00 7.82 -37.71
N THR A 412 3.79 8.87 -37.82
CA THR A 412 4.90 9.18 -36.88
C THR A 412 4.44 9.39 -35.43
N HIS A 413 3.16 9.67 -35.20
CA HIS A 413 2.56 9.87 -33.89
C HIS A 413 1.79 8.64 -33.37
N ALA A 414 1.97 7.48 -34.03
CA ALA A 414 1.30 6.24 -33.65
C ALA A 414 2.20 5.36 -32.80
N LEU A 415 1.62 4.77 -31.74
CA LEU A 415 2.18 3.62 -31.02
C LEU A 415 1.46 2.36 -31.50
N VAL A 416 2.22 1.43 -32.06
CA VAL A 416 1.71 0.16 -32.61
C VAL A 416 2.25 -1.01 -31.78
N LEU A 417 1.35 -1.84 -31.30
CA LEU A 417 1.64 -3.00 -30.45
C LEU A 417 1.05 -4.24 -31.11
N VAL A 418 1.91 -5.16 -31.56
CA VAL A 418 1.48 -6.38 -32.26
C VAL A 418 2.07 -7.61 -31.59
N ASP A 419 1.20 -8.50 -31.15
CA ASP A 419 1.63 -9.77 -30.55
C ASP A 419 1.63 -10.89 -31.60
N GLU A 420 2.56 -11.81 -31.47
CA GLU A 420 2.72 -13.02 -32.32
C GLU A 420 2.66 -12.75 -33.84
N MET A 421 3.34 -11.68 -34.28
CA MET A 421 3.32 -11.25 -35.68
C MET A 421 3.73 -12.38 -36.66
N GLY A 422 2.88 -12.63 -37.66
CA GLY A 422 3.11 -13.61 -38.73
C GLY A 422 2.71 -15.06 -38.39
N THR A 423 1.94 -15.25 -37.29
CA THR A 423 1.42 -16.56 -36.88
C THR A 423 0.10 -16.89 -37.60
N GLY A 424 -0.32 -18.15 -37.60
CA GLY A 424 -1.62 -18.58 -38.10
C GLY A 424 -1.67 -18.96 -39.57
N THR A 425 -0.52 -18.90 -40.32
CA THR A 425 -0.37 -19.32 -41.72
C THR A 425 0.92 -20.11 -41.92
N ASP A 426 1.28 -20.44 -43.19
CA ASP A 426 2.58 -21.00 -43.49
C ASP A 426 3.72 -20.12 -42.93
N PRO A 427 4.71 -20.69 -42.24
CA PRO A 427 5.76 -19.91 -41.59
C PRO A 427 6.56 -19.01 -42.57
N ALA A 428 6.75 -19.41 -43.82
CA ALA A 428 7.47 -18.61 -44.80
C ALA A 428 6.62 -17.42 -45.31
N GLU A 429 5.33 -17.64 -45.55
CA GLU A 429 4.39 -16.59 -45.93
C GLU A 429 4.17 -15.63 -44.79
N GLY A 430 3.96 -16.15 -43.57
CA GLY A 430 3.79 -15.34 -42.37
C GLY A 430 5.01 -14.46 -42.10
N ALA A 431 6.21 -14.98 -42.24
CA ALA A 431 7.44 -14.23 -42.08
C ALA A 431 7.63 -13.14 -43.13
N ALA A 432 7.28 -13.43 -44.41
CA ALA A 432 7.37 -12.47 -45.51
C ALA A 432 6.38 -11.28 -45.27
N LEU A 433 5.15 -11.61 -44.89
CA LEU A 433 4.11 -10.61 -44.58
C LEU A 433 4.51 -9.77 -43.38
N ALA A 434 4.89 -10.38 -42.26
CA ALA A 434 5.32 -9.71 -41.05
C ALA A 434 6.50 -8.75 -41.30
N ARG A 435 7.48 -9.18 -42.07
CA ARG A 435 8.61 -8.35 -42.52
C ARG A 435 8.11 -7.11 -43.30
N SER A 436 7.25 -7.30 -44.29
CA SER A 436 6.73 -6.22 -45.14
C SER A 436 5.93 -5.22 -44.32
N VAL A 437 5.12 -5.68 -43.38
CA VAL A 437 4.35 -4.80 -42.45
C VAL A 437 5.28 -4.00 -41.57
N LEU A 438 6.33 -4.62 -40.95
CA LEU A 438 7.30 -3.92 -40.14
C LEU A 438 8.07 -2.86 -40.92
N GLU A 439 8.55 -3.20 -42.14
CA GLU A 439 9.25 -2.25 -43.01
C GLU A 439 8.36 -1.05 -43.38
N GLU A 440 7.06 -1.28 -43.66
CA GLU A 440 6.10 -0.21 -43.96
C GLU A 440 5.82 0.67 -42.74
N LEU A 441 5.62 0.09 -41.54
CA LEU A 441 5.39 0.85 -40.30
C LEU A 441 6.61 1.70 -39.96
N VAL A 442 7.82 1.17 -40.16
CA VAL A 442 9.07 1.94 -39.98
C VAL A 442 9.16 3.05 -41.01
N ALA A 443 8.86 2.81 -42.27
CA ALA A 443 8.86 3.84 -43.32
C ALA A 443 7.85 4.99 -43.00
N ARG A 444 6.73 4.67 -42.36
CA ARG A 444 5.75 5.64 -41.90
C ARG A 444 6.16 6.35 -40.61
N GLY A 445 7.26 5.95 -39.97
CA GLY A 445 7.78 6.53 -38.73
C GLY A 445 7.03 6.10 -37.47
N ALA A 446 6.08 5.14 -37.55
CA ALA A 446 5.33 4.66 -36.38
C ALA A 446 6.24 3.95 -35.38
N LEU A 447 6.07 4.22 -34.09
CA LEU A 447 6.77 3.49 -33.05
C LEU A 447 6.09 2.12 -32.85
N THR A 448 6.79 1.05 -33.24
CA THR A 448 6.21 -0.29 -33.31
C THR A 448 6.90 -1.26 -32.36
N LEU A 449 6.15 -1.90 -31.48
CA LEU A 449 6.61 -3.02 -30.66
C LEU A 449 5.89 -4.28 -31.13
N ALA A 450 6.66 -5.24 -31.66
CA ALA A 450 6.12 -6.49 -32.15
C ALA A 450 6.75 -7.67 -31.42
N THR A 451 5.98 -8.73 -31.20
CA THR A 451 6.54 -10.02 -30.77
C THR A 451 6.48 -11.02 -31.89
N SER A 452 7.43 -11.92 -31.97
CA SER A 452 7.40 -13.03 -32.91
C SER A 452 8.30 -14.16 -32.44
N HIS A 453 7.96 -15.37 -32.85
CA HIS A 453 8.83 -16.55 -32.69
C HIS A 453 9.49 -16.97 -34.03
N LEU A 454 9.22 -16.25 -35.15
CA LEU A 454 9.75 -16.59 -36.46
C LEU A 454 11.23 -16.22 -36.61
N GLY A 455 12.06 -17.20 -36.95
CA GLY A 455 13.50 -17.02 -37.08
C GLY A 455 13.93 -15.98 -38.14
N ALA A 456 13.10 -15.82 -39.22
CA ALA A 456 13.36 -14.85 -40.27
C ALA A 456 13.35 -13.38 -39.75
N LEU A 457 12.48 -13.05 -38.77
CA LEU A 457 12.37 -11.71 -38.23
C LEU A 457 13.53 -11.38 -37.30
N LYS A 458 14.21 -12.38 -36.71
CA LYS A 458 15.41 -12.20 -35.89
C LYS A 458 16.61 -11.64 -36.68
N ARG A 459 16.55 -11.66 -38.01
CA ARG A 459 17.60 -11.21 -38.94
C ARG A 459 17.36 -9.82 -39.54
N LEU A 460 16.28 -9.12 -39.12
CA LEU A 460 15.94 -7.78 -39.60
C LEU A 460 16.75 -6.65 -38.90
N ASP A 461 17.42 -6.96 -37.83
CA ASP A 461 18.30 -6.01 -37.11
C ASP A 461 19.52 -5.66 -37.98
N GLY A 462 19.77 -4.36 -38.17
CA GLY A 462 20.88 -3.87 -38.96
C GLY A 462 20.95 -2.35 -38.99
N GLU A 463 22.17 -1.82 -39.19
CA GLU A 463 22.34 -0.36 -39.31
C GLU A 463 21.46 0.21 -40.43
N GLY A 464 20.64 1.20 -40.10
CA GLY A 464 19.79 1.91 -41.04
C GLY A 464 18.45 1.22 -41.35
N THR A 465 18.12 0.06 -40.79
CA THR A 465 16.82 -0.59 -40.99
C THR A 465 15.71 0.02 -40.15
N GLY A 466 16.05 0.73 -39.06
CA GLY A 466 15.09 1.22 -38.07
C GLY A 466 14.44 0.14 -37.21
N ILE A 467 14.84 -1.12 -37.41
CA ILE A 467 14.34 -2.30 -36.66
C ILE A 467 15.42 -2.82 -35.75
N VAL A 468 15.06 -3.03 -34.48
CA VAL A 468 15.98 -3.57 -33.44
C VAL A 468 15.38 -4.86 -32.88
N ASN A 469 16.24 -5.85 -32.66
CA ASN A 469 15.83 -7.05 -31.95
C ASN A 469 15.91 -6.86 -30.43
N ALA A 470 15.03 -7.52 -29.72
CA ALA A 470 15.08 -7.68 -28.29
C ALA A 470 14.65 -9.10 -27.87
N SER A 471 15.01 -9.49 -26.69
CA SER A 471 14.58 -10.77 -26.11
C SER A 471 14.18 -10.62 -24.66
N LEU A 472 13.24 -11.45 -24.22
CA LEU A 472 12.96 -11.66 -22.81
C LEU A 472 13.80 -12.84 -22.32
N GLN A 473 14.62 -12.58 -21.32
CA GLN A 473 15.55 -13.54 -20.77
C GLN A 473 14.80 -14.69 -20.09
N PHE A 474 15.26 -15.90 -20.31
CA PHE A 474 14.74 -17.13 -19.74
C PHE A 474 15.85 -17.91 -19.04
N ASP A 475 15.61 -18.31 -17.80
CA ASP A 475 16.55 -19.18 -17.06
C ASP A 475 16.32 -20.64 -17.45
N ALA A 476 17.17 -21.15 -18.33
CA ALA A 476 17.11 -22.52 -18.80
C ALA A 476 17.42 -23.54 -17.67
N ASP A 477 18.13 -23.14 -16.62
CA ASP A 477 18.50 -24.02 -15.49
C ASP A 477 17.35 -24.16 -14.49
N ARG A 478 16.56 -23.12 -14.29
CA ARG A 478 15.36 -23.14 -13.45
C ARG A 478 14.08 -23.42 -14.22
N MET A 479 14.11 -23.30 -15.55
CA MET A 479 12.94 -23.38 -16.44
C MET A 479 11.91 -22.27 -16.15
N GLU A 480 12.38 -21.10 -15.75
CA GLU A 480 11.53 -19.98 -15.36
C GLU A 480 11.90 -18.73 -16.18
N PRO A 481 10.91 -17.92 -16.56
CA PRO A 481 11.18 -16.62 -17.17
C PRO A 481 11.75 -15.66 -16.13
N THR A 482 12.80 -14.92 -16.48
CA THR A 482 13.33 -13.86 -15.62
C THR A 482 12.62 -12.52 -15.85
N TYR A 483 11.81 -12.42 -16.91
CA TYR A 483 11.09 -11.22 -17.36
C TYR A 483 11.97 -10.00 -17.67
N ARG A 484 13.29 -10.16 -17.75
CA ARG A 484 14.23 -9.10 -18.12
C ARG A 484 14.29 -8.93 -19.62
N LEU A 485 14.14 -7.69 -20.10
CA LEU A 485 14.28 -7.35 -21.52
C LEU A 485 15.75 -7.06 -21.86
N LEU A 486 16.25 -7.70 -22.91
CA LEU A 486 17.61 -7.49 -23.45
C LEU A 486 17.48 -6.95 -24.88
N LYS A 487 17.79 -5.67 -25.09
CA LYS A 487 17.82 -5.01 -26.41
C LYS A 487 19.09 -5.39 -27.19
N GLY A 488 18.98 -5.41 -28.53
CA GLY A 488 20.08 -5.69 -29.45
C GLY A 488 20.39 -7.19 -29.60
N ARG A 489 19.51 -8.06 -29.10
CA ARG A 489 19.71 -9.52 -29.16
C ARG A 489 18.43 -10.26 -29.43
N PRO A 490 18.40 -11.15 -30.44
CA PRO A 490 17.27 -12.03 -30.63
C PRO A 490 17.25 -13.13 -29.54
N GLY A 491 16.04 -13.54 -29.12
CA GLY A 491 15.87 -14.63 -28.17
C GLY A 491 16.09 -16.02 -28.79
N ARG A 492 16.53 -16.95 -27.95
CA ARG A 492 16.67 -18.34 -28.30
C ARG A 492 15.32 -19.06 -28.28
N SER A 493 15.26 -20.16 -29.02
CA SER A 493 14.18 -21.14 -28.95
C SER A 493 14.55 -22.20 -27.90
N TYR A 494 13.69 -22.38 -26.90
CA TYR A 494 13.94 -23.34 -25.81
C TYR A 494 13.16 -24.64 -25.93
N GLY A 495 12.41 -24.85 -27.04
CA GLY A 495 11.51 -26.00 -27.22
C GLY A 495 12.17 -27.34 -26.97
N LEU A 496 13.32 -27.63 -27.64
CA LEU A 496 14.04 -28.88 -27.44
C LEU A 496 14.70 -29.00 -26.05
N THR A 497 15.14 -27.90 -25.48
CA THR A 497 15.68 -27.88 -24.11
C THR A 497 14.58 -28.21 -23.08
N ILE A 498 13.41 -27.65 -23.24
CA ILE A 498 12.23 -27.96 -22.43
C ILE A 498 11.82 -29.42 -22.59
N ALA A 499 11.71 -29.91 -23.84
CA ALA A 499 11.37 -31.30 -24.11
C ALA A 499 12.38 -32.30 -23.47
N ARG A 500 13.68 -31.97 -23.51
CA ARG A 500 14.72 -32.79 -22.91
C ARG A 500 14.54 -32.91 -21.40
N ARG A 501 14.17 -31.80 -20.74
CA ARG A 501 13.91 -31.78 -19.28
C ARG A 501 12.60 -32.47 -18.89
N LEU A 502 11.59 -32.42 -19.73
CA LEU A 502 10.33 -33.12 -19.51
C LEU A 502 10.45 -34.64 -19.72
N GLY A 503 11.67 -35.14 -20.06
CA GLY A 503 11.94 -36.56 -20.18
C GLY A 503 11.55 -37.15 -21.55
N PHE A 504 11.50 -36.34 -22.60
CA PHE A 504 11.34 -36.89 -23.96
C PHE A 504 12.48 -37.87 -24.26
N PRO A 505 12.18 -39.00 -25.00
CA PRO A 505 13.20 -39.96 -25.36
C PRO A 505 14.36 -39.31 -26.12
N ALA A 506 15.59 -39.59 -25.71
CA ALA A 506 16.79 -39.00 -26.30
C ALA A 506 16.89 -39.21 -27.80
N GLU A 507 16.52 -40.42 -28.29
CA GLU A 507 16.50 -40.77 -29.72
C GLU A 507 15.54 -39.88 -30.56
N VAL A 508 14.43 -39.42 -29.96
CA VAL A 508 13.49 -38.52 -30.61
C VAL A 508 14.08 -37.12 -30.70
N LEU A 509 14.72 -36.69 -29.64
CA LEU A 509 15.35 -35.36 -29.54
C LEU A 509 16.58 -35.26 -30.47
N ASP A 510 17.39 -36.30 -30.57
CA ASP A 510 18.55 -36.35 -31.46
C ASP A 510 18.12 -36.29 -32.92
N ARG A 511 17.01 -36.99 -33.28
CA ARG A 511 16.45 -36.86 -34.62
C ARG A 511 15.86 -35.49 -34.89
N ALA A 512 15.18 -34.89 -33.89
CA ALA A 512 14.64 -33.53 -33.99
C ALA A 512 15.75 -32.48 -34.20
N ASP A 513 16.84 -32.62 -33.46
CA ASP A 513 18.04 -31.77 -33.66
C ASP A 513 18.62 -31.94 -35.09
N GLY A 514 18.61 -33.13 -35.66
CA GLY A 514 19.05 -33.41 -37.03
C GLY A 514 18.17 -32.85 -38.14
N TYR A 515 16.91 -32.46 -37.84
CA TYR A 515 16.01 -31.83 -38.82
C TYR A 515 16.05 -30.30 -38.78
N ARG A 516 16.84 -29.70 -37.90
CA ARG A 516 16.98 -28.23 -37.81
C ARG A 516 17.88 -27.72 -38.93
N ASP A 517 17.58 -26.49 -39.37
CA ASP A 517 18.43 -25.78 -40.33
C ASP A 517 19.80 -25.49 -39.68
N ASP A 518 20.89 -25.82 -40.37
CA ASP A 518 22.28 -25.65 -39.90
C ASP A 518 22.59 -24.20 -39.52
N ASP A 519 22.06 -23.22 -40.25
CA ASP A 519 22.30 -21.81 -39.97
C ASP A 519 21.56 -21.34 -38.69
N GLU A 520 20.32 -21.84 -38.48
CA GLU A 520 19.56 -21.57 -37.28
C GLU A 520 20.18 -22.24 -36.04
N ALA A 521 20.67 -23.47 -36.17
CA ALA A 521 21.37 -24.20 -35.13
C ALA A 521 22.66 -23.48 -34.70
N ARG A 522 23.48 -22.98 -35.66
CA ARG A 522 24.71 -22.20 -35.34
C ARG A 522 24.42 -20.87 -34.66
N LEU A 523 23.36 -20.17 -35.10
CA LEU A 523 22.90 -18.94 -34.47
C LEU A 523 22.51 -19.19 -33.01
N GLU A 524 21.71 -20.23 -32.78
CA GLU A 524 21.27 -20.58 -31.44
C GLU A 524 22.41 -21.01 -30.50
N GLU A 525 23.42 -21.77 -31.03
CA GLU A 525 24.62 -22.13 -30.27
C GLU A 525 25.41 -20.87 -29.86
N THR A 526 25.57 -19.93 -30.81
CA THR A 526 26.28 -18.66 -30.56
C THR A 526 25.58 -17.80 -29.52
N LEU A 527 24.23 -17.69 -29.64
CA LEU A 527 23.41 -16.99 -28.64
C LEU A 527 23.53 -17.66 -27.26
N GLY A 528 23.54 -19.00 -27.20
CA GLY A 528 23.72 -19.74 -25.94
C GLY A 528 25.05 -19.44 -25.23
N ARG A 529 26.13 -19.36 -26.01
CA ARG A 529 27.45 -18.99 -25.48
C ARG A 529 27.49 -17.54 -25.00
N LEU A 530 26.81 -16.63 -25.70
CA LEU A 530 26.70 -15.23 -25.28
C LEU A 530 25.90 -15.10 -23.96
N GLU A 531 24.75 -15.75 -23.86
CA GLU A 531 23.94 -15.74 -22.64
C GLU A 531 24.69 -16.31 -21.41
N HIS A 532 25.49 -17.36 -21.63
CA HIS A 532 26.30 -17.94 -20.55
C HIS A 532 27.37 -16.95 -20.06
N ARG A 533 28.10 -16.31 -20.98
CA ARG A 533 29.12 -15.31 -20.65
C ARG A 533 28.53 -14.09 -19.96
N GLU A 534 27.35 -13.69 -20.38
CA GLU A 534 26.65 -12.54 -19.80
C GLU A 534 26.21 -12.82 -18.36
N ARG A 535 25.60 -13.98 -18.10
CA ARG A 535 25.26 -14.40 -16.73
C ARG A 535 26.49 -14.48 -15.84
N GLU A 536 27.62 -14.94 -16.37
CA GLU A 536 28.87 -14.97 -15.64
C GLU A 536 29.40 -13.54 -15.35
N ALA A 537 29.29 -12.64 -16.32
CA ALA A 537 29.67 -11.25 -16.15
C ALA A 537 28.76 -10.53 -15.13
N GLU A 538 27.44 -10.73 -15.23
CA GLU A 538 26.48 -10.17 -14.24
C GLU A 538 26.75 -10.68 -12.82
N ARG A 539 27.05 -11.97 -12.67
CA ARG A 539 27.42 -12.54 -11.37
C ARG A 539 28.67 -11.90 -10.81
N LEU A 540 29.68 -11.74 -11.65
CA LEU A 540 30.95 -11.09 -11.24
C LEU A 540 30.76 -9.61 -10.89
N VAL A 541 29.93 -8.89 -11.62
CA VAL A 541 29.58 -7.49 -11.31
C VAL A 541 28.86 -7.42 -9.96
N HIS A 542 27.89 -8.30 -9.73
CA HIS A 542 27.18 -8.34 -8.45
C HIS A 542 28.10 -8.68 -7.26
N GLU A 543 28.99 -9.67 -7.42
CA GLU A 543 30.03 -9.98 -6.43
C GLU A 543 30.95 -8.78 -6.16
N LEU A 544 31.35 -8.07 -7.22
CA LEU A 544 32.19 -6.88 -7.12
C LEU A 544 31.48 -5.73 -6.37
N ASP A 545 30.19 -5.53 -6.63
CA ASP A 545 29.41 -4.50 -5.94
C ASP A 545 29.20 -4.81 -4.46
N LEU A 546 28.99 -6.07 -4.11
CA LEU A 546 28.95 -6.54 -2.73
C LEU A 546 30.29 -6.32 -2.01
N GLU A 547 31.41 -6.64 -2.66
CA GLU A 547 32.76 -6.41 -2.10
C GLU A 547 33.08 -4.92 -1.99
N ARG A 548 32.66 -4.09 -2.95
CA ARG A 548 32.79 -2.62 -2.86
C ARG A 548 32.00 -2.07 -1.68
N ALA A 549 30.74 -2.50 -1.52
CA ALA A 549 29.91 -2.07 -0.40
C ALA A 549 30.50 -2.50 0.95
N ARG A 550 31.08 -3.70 1.02
CA ARG A 550 31.77 -4.21 2.21
C ARG A 550 33.03 -3.40 2.52
N THR A 551 33.83 -3.10 1.50
CA THR A 551 35.04 -2.30 1.64
C THR A 551 34.73 -0.88 2.10
N ALA A 552 33.69 -0.26 1.54
CA ALA A 552 33.23 1.06 1.94
C ALA A 552 32.82 1.09 3.42
N ARG A 553 32.05 0.10 3.88
CA ARG A 553 31.64 -0.01 5.30
C ARG A 553 32.83 -0.20 6.23
N LEU A 554 33.79 -1.03 5.85
CA LEU A 554 35.01 -1.25 6.63
C LEU A 554 35.89 0.02 6.69
N SER A 555 35.99 0.77 5.59
CA SER A 555 36.66 2.06 5.55
C SER A 555 36.05 3.07 6.49
N GLU A 556 34.72 3.18 6.47
CA GLU A 556 33.94 4.09 7.35
C GLU A 556 34.10 3.69 8.84
N GLU A 557 34.13 2.38 9.12
CA GLU A 557 34.37 1.89 10.48
C GLU A 557 35.81 2.17 10.96
N LEU A 558 36.82 2.00 10.10
CA LEU A 558 38.20 2.35 10.41
C LEU A 558 38.35 3.84 10.69
N GLU A 559 37.81 4.72 9.84
CA GLU A 559 37.83 6.17 10.06
C GLU A 559 37.19 6.56 11.39
N ARG A 560 36.07 5.91 11.73
CA ARG A 560 35.38 6.15 13.00
C ARG A 560 36.24 5.73 14.19
N ARG A 561 36.93 4.58 14.08
CA ARG A 561 37.83 4.10 15.13
C ARG A 561 39.07 4.98 15.27
N GLU A 562 39.67 5.46 14.17
CA GLU A 562 40.79 6.39 14.18
C GLU A 562 40.43 7.71 14.85
N ARG A 563 39.25 8.27 14.52
CA ARG A 563 38.76 9.51 15.20
C ARG A 563 38.57 9.29 16.69
N ALA A 564 37.93 8.21 17.09
CA ALA A 564 37.70 7.89 18.51
C ALA A 564 39.04 7.67 19.26
N LEU A 565 40.01 7.03 18.62
CA LEU A 565 41.37 6.85 19.19
C LEU A 565 42.10 8.20 19.35
N SER A 566 42.05 9.05 18.33
CA SER A 566 42.65 10.39 18.36
C SER A 566 42.04 11.29 19.44
N GLU A 567 40.70 11.24 19.57
CA GLU A 567 39.99 11.97 20.63
C GLU A 567 40.34 11.44 22.03
N SER A 568 40.49 10.11 22.18
CA SER A 568 40.88 9.50 23.45
C SER A 568 42.33 9.86 23.81
N GLU A 569 43.23 9.84 22.85
CA GLU A 569 44.64 10.25 23.07
C GLU A 569 44.76 11.74 23.44
N ALA A 570 43.99 12.60 22.76
CA ALA A 570 43.96 14.03 23.08
C ALA A 570 43.39 14.29 24.50
N ALA A 571 42.34 13.56 24.90
CA ALA A 571 41.79 13.62 26.24
C ALA A 571 42.76 13.15 27.30
N HIS A 572 43.49 12.04 27.07
CA HIS A 572 44.50 11.54 27.98
C HIS A 572 45.68 12.52 28.13
N GLN A 573 46.12 13.14 27.01
CA GLN A 573 47.16 14.17 27.07
C GLN A 573 46.70 15.43 27.79
N ALA A 574 45.48 15.85 27.60
CA ALA A 574 44.90 16.99 28.35
C ALA A 574 44.85 16.71 29.86
N HIS A 575 44.36 15.52 30.23
CA HIS A 575 44.32 15.10 31.64
C HIS A 575 45.68 15.01 32.28
N ALA A 576 46.67 14.44 31.60
CA ALA A 576 48.04 14.37 32.07
C ALA A 576 48.69 15.77 32.28
N LYS A 577 48.40 16.72 31.37
CA LYS A 577 48.82 18.13 31.52
C LYS A 577 48.16 18.80 32.70
N GLU A 578 46.90 18.54 32.95
CA GLU A 578 46.20 19.12 34.08
C GLU A 578 46.67 18.54 35.42
N ASP A 579 46.93 17.24 35.49
CA ASP A 579 47.50 16.57 36.65
C ASP A 579 48.95 17.07 36.96
N ALA A 580 49.75 17.23 35.92
CA ALA A 580 51.08 17.80 36.07
C ALA A 580 51.07 19.27 36.58
N ARG A 581 50.09 20.08 36.08
CA ARG A 581 49.88 21.46 36.52
C ARG A 581 49.42 21.50 37.96
N LYS A 582 48.52 20.61 38.39
CA LYS A 582 48.07 20.50 39.79
C LYS A 582 49.22 20.14 40.73
N LEU A 583 50.03 19.14 40.36
CA LEU A 583 51.21 18.76 41.13
C LEU A 583 52.23 19.89 41.26
N LEU A 584 52.46 20.70 40.23
CA LEU A 584 53.37 21.86 40.31
C LEU A 584 52.81 22.98 41.21
N LEU A 585 51.48 23.22 41.17
CA LEU A 585 50.85 24.21 42.03
C LEU A 585 50.89 23.80 43.51
N ASP A 586 50.61 22.50 43.78
CA ASP A 586 50.66 21.97 45.15
C ASP A 586 52.14 22.02 45.69
N ALA A 587 53.12 21.64 44.90
CA ALA A 587 54.55 21.75 45.28
C ALA A 587 54.94 23.20 45.51
N ARG A 588 54.47 24.14 44.71
CA ARG A 588 54.74 25.58 44.89
C ARG A 588 54.12 26.10 46.20
N ALA A 589 52.87 25.71 46.51
CA ALA A 589 52.18 26.09 47.75
C ALA A 589 52.95 25.58 48.97
N GLU A 590 53.42 24.32 48.93
CA GLU A 590 54.24 23.76 50.01
C GLU A 590 55.60 24.50 50.20
N VAL A 591 56.27 24.88 49.10
CA VAL A 591 57.50 25.66 49.17
C VAL A 591 57.21 27.07 49.71
N GLU A 592 56.11 27.75 49.28
CA GLU A 592 55.76 29.09 49.78
C GLU A 592 55.42 29.03 51.25
N GLN A 593 54.75 27.98 51.73
CA GLN A 593 54.43 27.75 53.13
C GLN A 593 55.72 27.54 53.98
N ALA A 594 56.64 26.71 53.47
CA ALA A 594 57.93 26.51 54.14
C ALA A 594 58.79 27.80 54.23
N VAL A 595 58.76 28.63 53.17
CA VAL A 595 59.42 29.95 53.14
C VAL A 595 58.77 30.93 54.14
N ALA A 596 57.43 30.90 54.30
CA ALA A 596 56.68 31.72 55.24
C ALA A 596 57.03 31.34 56.69
N GLU A 597 57.07 30.00 56.94
CA GLU A 597 57.53 29.51 58.28
C GLU A 597 58.95 29.83 58.60
N LEU A 598 59.88 29.80 57.69
CA LEU A 598 61.28 30.23 57.83
C LEU A 598 61.36 31.74 58.10
N LYS A 599 60.57 32.57 57.41
CA LYS A 599 60.49 34.00 57.67
C LYS A 599 59.99 34.36 59.09
N GLN A 600 58.97 33.60 59.60
CA GLN A 600 58.50 33.82 60.99
C GLN A 600 59.43 33.34 62.07
N ALA A 601 60.29 32.36 61.79
CA ALA A 601 61.30 31.83 62.76
C ALA A 601 62.63 32.62 62.81
N ALA A 602 62.78 33.65 61.99
CA ALA A 602 64.06 34.43 61.85
C ALA A 602 64.36 35.42 63.03
N GLU A 603 63.67 35.40 64.14
CA GLU A 603 63.89 36.26 65.31
C GLU A 603 64.80 35.63 66.39
N GLY A 604 65.35 34.39 66.20
CA GLY A 604 66.27 33.74 67.14
C GLY A 604 67.15 32.68 66.50
N GLN A 605 68.49 32.68 66.76
CA GLN A 605 69.46 31.85 66.07
C GLN A 605 69.24 30.33 66.29
N ASP A 606 68.77 29.93 67.48
CA ASP A 606 68.51 28.53 67.86
C ASP A 606 67.16 28.00 67.27
N GLN A 607 66.21 28.90 66.97
CA GLN A 607 64.95 28.56 66.37
C GLN A 607 65.06 28.43 64.83
N LEU A 608 66.03 29.11 64.22
CA LEU A 608 66.29 29.10 62.82
C LEU A 608 66.71 27.70 62.30
N ASP A 609 67.64 27.04 63.04
CA ASP A 609 68.14 25.73 62.68
C ASP A 609 67.06 24.63 62.81
N GLU A 610 66.20 24.72 63.82
CA GLU A 610 65.05 23.83 63.99
C GLU A 610 64.03 24.04 62.91
N ALA A 611 63.76 25.28 62.53
CA ALA A 611 62.80 25.63 61.44
C ALA A 611 63.33 25.21 60.06
N ILE A 612 64.66 25.35 59.79
CA ILE A 612 65.32 24.89 58.62
C ILE A 612 65.22 23.33 58.50
N HIS A 613 65.41 22.66 59.60
CA HIS A 613 65.32 21.20 59.64
C HIS A 613 63.88 20.68 59.40
N LYS A 614 62.88 21.35 60.04
CA LYS A 614 61.48 21.08 59.84
C LYS A 614 61.00 21.39 58.36
N ALA A 615 61.44 22.50 57.82
CA ALA A 615 61.13 22.88 56.45
C ALA A 615 61.78 21.89 55.45
N ARG A 616 63.06 21.49 55.63
CA ARG A 616 63.70 20.47 54.81
C ARG A 616 62.96 19.10 54.88
N SER A 617 62.59 18.69 56.10
CA SER A 617 61.86 17.43 56.33
C SER A 617 60.50 17.42 55.65
N ARG A 618 59.78 18.56 55.67
CA ARG A 618 58.50 18.69 54.93
C ARG A 618 58.66 18.68 53.43
N VAL A 619 59.66 19.42 52.86
CA VAL A 619 59.94 19.38 51.41
C VAL A 619 60.37 17.98 50.98
N GLU A 620 61.15 17.28 51.76
CA GLU A 620 61.51 15.88 51.52
C GLU A 620 60.33 14.92 51.63
N GLN A 621 59.43 15.13 52.60
CA GLN A 621 58.15 14.36 52.69
C GLN A 621 57.20 14.66 51.56
N ALA A 622 57.09 15.94 51.11
CA ALA A 622 56.33 16.31 49.93
C ALA A 622 56.88 15.70 48.66
N ALA A 623 58.26 15.75 48.52
CA ALA A 623 58.92 15.13 47.39
C ALA A 623 58.81 13.58 47.41
N GLN A 624 58.69 12.97 48.58
CA GLN A 624 58.42 11.52 48.71
C GLN A 624 56.95 11.18 48.43
N ARG A 625 55.99 12.03 48.85
CA ARG A 625 54.56 11.83 48.51
C ARG A 625 54.31 11.99 47.01
N ASN A 626 54.99 12.95 46.38
CA ASN A 626 54.83 13.22 44.96
C ASN A 626 55.83 12.49 44.05
N ARG A 627 56.59 11.51 44.58
CA ARG A 627 57.32 10.58 43.74
C ARG A 627 56.32 9.81 42.89
N PRO A 628 56.36 9.91 41.54
CA PRO A 628 55.55 9.01 40.72
C PRO A 628 55.92 7.60 41.14
N GLY A 629 54.95 6.87 41.67
CA GLY A 629 55.10 5.47 41.94
C GLY A 629 55.73 4.82 40.71
N ARG A 630 56.78 4.03 40.88
CA ARG A 630 57.28 3.13 39.85
C ARG A 630 56.22 2.08 39.58
N GLY A 631 55.08 2.51 39.03
CA GLY A 631 54.18 1.72 38.24
C GLY A 631 54.76 1.76 36.85
N GLY A 632 55.70 0.90 36.55
CA GLY A 632 55.93 0.49 35.16
C GLY A 632 54.61 0.03 34.58
N PRO A 633 54.41 0.17 33.30
CA PRO A 633 53.20 -0.38 32.65
C PRO A 633 53.05 -1.81 33.16
N PRO A 634 51.87 -2.25 33.58
CA PRO A 634 51.68 -3.63 34.05
C PRO A 634 52.22 -4.51 32.95
N ALA A 635 53.29 -5.23 33.25
CA ALA A 635 53.80 -6.25 32.37
C ALA A 635 52.57 -7.10 32.03
N ARG A 636 52.15 -7.13 30.74
CA ARG A 636 51.15 -8.04 30.24
C ARG A 636 51.57 -9.43 30.76
N ARG A 637 50.94 -9.84 31.86
CA ARG A 637 51.02 -11.23 32.27
C ARG A 637 50.54 -12.02 31.10
N ALA A 638 51.43 -12.80 30.53
CA ALA A 638 51.07 -13.79 29.52
C ALA A 638 49.88 -14.57 30.10
N PRO A 639 48.77 -14.70 29.37
CA PRO A 639 47.62 -15.43 29.85
C PRO A 639 48.08 -16.86 30.18
N ARG A 640 48.00 -17.22 31.47
CA ARG A 640 48.21 -18.60 31.89
C ARG A 640 47.13 -19.44 31.20
N ALA A 641 47.50 -20.47 30.50
CA ALA A 641 46.60 -21.45 29.95
C ALA A 641 45.65 -21.93 31.05
N PRO A 642 44.34 -21.96 30.85
CA PRO A 642 43.42 -22.53 31.83
C PRO A 642 43.85 -23.97 32.08
N ALA A 643 44.15 -24.29 33.33
CA ALA A 643 44.52 -25.65 33.77
C ALA A 643 43.25 -26.53 33.63
N GLY A 644 43.27 -27.51 32.72
CA GLY A 644 42.26 -28.52 32.64
C GLY A 644 41.50 -28.75 31.36
N LEU A 645 41.88 -28.06 30.22
CA LEU A 645 41.24 -28.36 28.93
C LEU A 645 41.74 -29.72 28.36
N GLY A 646 40.81 -30.60 28.10
CA GLY A 646 41.04 -31.93 27.52
C GLY A 646 40.41 -32.10 26.12
N THR A 647 40.79 -33.16 25.46
CA THR A 647 40.12 -33.61 24.23
C THR A 647 38.64 -33.91 24.49
N GLY A 648 37.76 -33.31 23.71
CA GLY A 648 36.34 -33.43 23.85
C GLY A 648 35.63 -32.22 24.49
N ASP A 649 36.40 -31.32 25.13
CA ASP A 649 35.82 -30.16 25.81
C ASP A 649 35.28 -29.12 24.81
N ARG A 650 34.15 -28.53 25.21
CA ARG A 650 33.58 -27.41 24.47
C ARG A 650 34.27 -26.09 24.82
N VAL A 651 34.71 -25.40 23.80
CA VAL A 651 35.47 -24.16 23.94
C VAL A 651 34.96 -23.07 23.03
N ARG A 652 35.20 -21.82 23.43
CA ARG A 652 35.00 -20.64 22.61
C ARG A 652 36.35 -20.08 22.21
N LEU A 653 36.52 -19.76 20.94
CA LEU A 653 37.73 -19.08 20.44
C LEU A 653 37.63 -17.59 20.81
N ARG A 654 38.62 -17.05 21.52
CA ARG A 654 38.65 -15.62 21.92
C ARG A 654 38.74 -14.67 20.73
N ALA A 655 39.44 -15.05 19.67
CA ALA A 655 39.65 -14.19 18.50
C ALA A 655 38.41 -14.01 17.66
N THR A 656 37.51 -15.03 17.55
CA THR A 656 36.38 -15.04 16.63
C THR A 656 35.03 -15.22 17.34
N GLY A 657 35.01 -15.52 18.63
CA GLY A 657 33.79 -15.86 19.36
C GLY A 657 33.14 -17.21 18.97
N ALA A 658 33.71 -17.94 18.01
CA ALA A 658 33.19 -19.19 17.51
C ALA A 658 33.25 -20.29 18.59
N LYS A 659 32.21 -21.13 18.66
CA LYS A 659 32.11 -22.25 19.59
C LYS A 659 32.49 -23.52 18.85
N GLY A 660 33.35 -24.34 19.48
CA GLY A 660 33.79 -25.61 18.92
C GLY A 660 34.10 -26.63 19.99
N ARG A 661 34.48 -27.84 19.60
CA ARG A 661 34.95 -28.93 20.49
C ARG A 661 36.42 -29.23 20.18
N ILE A 662 37.22 -29.45 21.20
CA ILE A 662 38.65 -29.83 21.03
C ILE A 662 38.70 -31.28 20.53
N ALA A 663 39.20 -31.45 19.31
CA ALA A 663 39.39 -32.80 18.71
C ALA A 663 40.73 -33.42 19.14
N GLU A 664 41.80 -32.65 19.23
CA GLU A 664 43.14 -33.11 19.57
C GLU A 664 43.98 -31.97 20.18
N ILE A 665 44.87 -32.31 21.11
CA ILE A 665 45.83 -31.39 21.69
C ILE A 665 47.25 -31.87 21.41
N ARG A 666 48.09 -31.07 20.73
CA ARG A 666 49.50 -31.38 20.47
C ARG A 666 50.39 -30.17 20.80
N SER A 667 51.41 -30.37 21.54
CA SER A 667 52.50 -29.39 21.78
C SER A 667 52.03 -27.96 22.13
N GLY A 668 50.96 -27.84 23.00
CA GLY A 668 50.44 -26.57 23.45
C GLY A 668 49.46 -25.89 22.49
N ARG A 669 49.05 -26.57 21.43
CA ARG A 669 47.97 -26.16 20.50
C ARG A 669 46.85 -27.17 20.49
N ALA A 670 45.66 -26.72 20.26
CA ALA A 670 44.46 -27.56 20.14
C ALA A 670 43.87 -27.45 18.75
N VAL A 671 43.47 -28.58 18.17
CA VAL A 671 42.61 -28.60 16.99
C VAL A 671 41.18 -28.55 17.44
N VAL A 672 40.48 -27.46 17.11
CA VAL A 672 39.07 -27.25 17.50
C VAL A 672 38.18 -27.43 16.28
N GLU A 673 37.20 -28.32 16.40
CA GLU A 673 36.15 -28.49 15.37
C GLU A 673 35.01 -27.51 15.64
N ALA A 674 34.83 -26.54 14.75
CA ALA A 674 33.76 -25.54 14.77
C ALA A 674 32.90 -25.71 13.51
N GLY A 675 31.79 -26.46 13.61
CA GLY A 675 30.98 -26.86 12.47
C GLY A 675 31.71 -27.76 11.49
N ALA A 676 31.82 -27.39 10.23
CA ALA A 676 32.52 -28.16 9.19
C ALA A 676 34.03 -27.86 9.10
N MET A 677 34.58 -26.94 9.92
CA MET A 677 35.97 -26.50 9.86
C MET A 677 36.77 -27.01 11.06
N LYS A 678 38.00 -27.42 10.80
CA LYS A 678 39.03 -27.73 11.82
C LYS A 678 40.00 -26.59 11.92
N LEU A 679 40.13 -26.00 13.10
CA LEU A 679 41.00 -24.85 13.35
C LEU A 679 42.09 -25.22 14.36
N GLU A 680 43.34 -24.99 14.04
CA GLU A 680 44.45 -25.17 14.97
C GLU A 680 44.75 -23.87 15.72
N VAL A 681 44.48 -23.83 17.03
CA VAL A 681 44.50 -22.65 17.89
C VAL A 681 45.36 -22.89 19.13
N ALA A 682 46.04 -21.89 19.63
CA ALA A 682 46.81 -22.01 20.86
C ALA A 682 45.90 -22.19 22.07
N LEU A 683 46.26 -23.04 23.04
CA LEU A 683 45.42 -23.34 24.22
C LEU A 683 45.03 -22.12 25.05
N HIS A 684 45.84 -21.05 25.03
CA HIS A 684 45.57 -19.83 25.76
C HIS A 684 44.49 -18.93 25.11
N ASP A 685 44.16 -19.20 23.84
CA ASP A 685 43.10 -18.50 23.06
C ASP A 685 41.73 -19.19 23.17
N LEU A 686 41.64 -20.22 24.01
CA LEU A 686 40.41 -20.99 24.23
C LEU A 686 39.83 -20.68 25.61
N GLU A 687 38.52 -20.51 25.66
CA GLU A 687 37.74 -20.38 26.89
C GLU A 687 36.79 -21.59 27.07
N PRO A 688 36.79 -22.28 28.22
CA PRO A 688 35.85 -23.35 28.45
C PRO A 688 34.41 -22.84 28.55
N ILE A 689 33.46 -23.60 28.01
CA ILE A 689 32.01 -23.29 28.13
C ILE A 689 31.43 -24.30 29.15
N GLU A 690 31.08 -23.83 30.33
CA GLU A 690 30.39 -24.65 31.35
C GLU A 690 28.87 -24.73 31.03
N GLY A 691 28.32 -25.96 31.05
CA GLY A 691 26.91 -26.26 31.22
C GLY A 691 26.08 -26.45 29.95
N GLY A 692 25.50 -27.64 29.81
CA GLY A 692 24.43 -27.98 28.86
C GLY A 692 24.40 -29.47 28.51
N GLU A 693 23.30 -30.14 28.81
CA GLU A 693 23.00 -31.56 28.59
C GLU A 693 23.32 -32.06 27.17
N PRO A 694 23.53 -33.36 26.98
CA PRO A 694 23.95 -33.94 25.70
C PRO A 694 22.78 -33.96 24.73
N ALA A 695 22.94 -33.23 23.63
CA ALA A 695 22.03 -33.30 22.49
C ALA A 695 22.28 -34.59 21.72
N ALA A 696 21.18 -35.34 21.47
CA ALA A 696 21.12 -36.55 20.67
C ALA A 696 21.75 -36.37 19.27
N GLU A 697 22.35 -37.48 18.81
CA GLU A 697 22.93 -37.59 17.47
C GLU A 697 21.89 -37.35 16.36
N PRO A 698 22.21 -36.61 15.28
CA PRO A 698 21.34 -36.54 14.15
C PRO A 698 21.50 -37.78 13.26
N THR A 699 20.43 -38.55 13.17
CA THR A 699 20.25 -39.54 12.11
C THR A 699 20.21 -38.85 10.75
N ARG A 700 21.08 -39.27 9.86
CA ARG A 700 21.06 -38.90 8.44
C ARG A 700 19.82 -39.52 7.79
N SER A 701 18.89 -38.68 7.33
CA SER A 701 18.06 -38.97 6.16
C SER A 701 17.86 -37.66 5.42
N GLY A 702 18.47 -37.53 4.25
CA GLY A 702 18.26 -36.47 3.33
C GLY A 702 16.91 -36.64 2.67
N SER A 703 16.09 -35.60 2.73
CA SER A 703 15.13 -35.26 1.67
C SER A 703 15.06 -33.74 1.63
N TRP A 704 15.48 -33.20 0.51
CA TRP A 704 15.30 -31.82 0.16
C TRP A 704 13.80 -31.61 -0.03
N SER A 705 13.16 -30.81 0.84
CA SER A 705 11.84 -30.27 0.62
C SER A 705 11.99 -28.79 0.18
N GLY A 706 11.44 -28.47 -0.97
CA GLY A 706 11.35 -27.13 -1.55
C GLY A 706 10.65 -26.12 -0.61
N PRO A 707 10.56 -24.85 -1.04
CA PRO A 707 10.08 -23.77 -0.19
C PRO A 707 8.68 -24.07 0.35
N ASP A 708 8.48 -23.75 1.63
CA ASP A 708 7.23 -23.89 2.37
C ASP A 708 6.04 -23.37 1.55
N ARG A 709 5.22 -24.28 1.06
CA ARG A 709 3.83 -23.99 0.75
C ARG A 709 3.15 -23.74 2.07
N GLY A 710 2.55 -22.56 2.22
CA GLY A 710 1.77 -22.20 3.37
C GLY A 710 0.82 -23.35 3.70
N THR A 711 0.99 -23.96 4.88
CA THR A 711 0.10 -25.01 5.37
C THR A 711 -1.28 -24.41 5.54
N ALA A 712 -2.26 -24.85 4.73
CA ALA A 712 -3.67 -24.55 4.98
C ALA A 712 -3.98 -24.93 6.42
N ARG A 713 -4.55 -24.00 7.14
CA ARG A 713 -4.99 -24.25 8.50
C ARG A 713 -6.28 -25.08 8.42
N VAL A 714 -6.21 -26.33 8.78
CA VAL A 714 -7.38 -27.24 8.92
C VAL A 714 -8.39 -26.70 9.95
N GLU A 715 -7.99 -25.67 10.68
CA GLU A 715 -8.81 -25.06 11.73
C GLU A 715 -8.59 -23.54 11.83
N VAL A 716 -9.70 -22.80 12.01
CA VAL A 716 -9.71 -21.35 12.21
C VAL A 716 -10.29 -21.00 13.56
N ASP A 717 -9.59 -20.17 14.33
CA ASP A 717 -10.02 -19.70 15.65
C ASP A 717 -10.60 -18.29 15.58
N LEU A 718 -11.91 -18.17 15.82
CA LEU A 718 -12.68 -16.93 15.76
C LEU A 718 -13.05 -16.39 17.16
N ARG A 719 -12.48 -16.95 18.23
CA ARG A 719 -12.76 -16.52 19.61
C ARG A 719 -12.24 -15.11 19.87
N GLY A 720 -13.06 -14.29 20.47
CA GLY A 720 -12.72 -12.89 20.80
C GLY A 720 -12.89 -11.87 19.68
N LEU A 721 -13.26 -12.30 18.47
CA LEU A 721 -13.57 -11.39 17.37
C LEU A 721 -14.97 -10.77 17.53
N ARG A 722 -15.13 -9.55 17.03
CA ARG A 722 -16.44 -8.91 16.87
C ARG A 722 -17.13 -9.46 15.63
N VAL A 723 -18.48 -9.36 15.57
CA VAL A 723 -19.29 -9.96 14.48
C VAL A 723 -18.83 -9.52 13.08
N HIS A 724 -18.44 -8.27 12.89
CA HIS A 724 -17.96 -7.77 11.60
C HIS A 724 -16.53 -8.24 11.24
N GLU A 725 -15.69 -8.49 12.22
CA GLU A 725 -14.34 -9.05 12.02
C GLU A 725 -14.42 -10.55 11.69
N LEU A 726 -15.38 -11.24 12.30
CA LEU A 726 -15.66 -12.66 12.05
C LEU A 726 -16.01 -12.91 10.58
N GLU A 727 -16.85 -12.06 9.98
CA GLU A 727 -17.30 -12.24 8.59
C GLU A 727 -16.12 -12.27 7.62
N VAL A 728 -15.18 -11.35 7.77
CA VAL A 728 -13.97 -11.27 6.93
C VAL A 728 -13.04 -12.46 7.17
N ALA A 729 -12.83 -12.82 8.44
CA ALA A 729 -11.93 -13.91 8.81
C ALA A 729 -12.45 -15.27 8.37
N LEU A 730 -13.77 -15.51 8.51
CA LEU A 730 -14.42 -16.75 8.10
C LEU A 730 -14.47 -16.90 6.59
N SER A 731 -14.81 -15.82 5.85
CA SER A 731 -14.82 -15.82 4.39
C SER A 731 -13.45 -16.19 3.82
N ARG A 732 -12.40 -15.59 4.35
CA ARG A 732 -11.02 -15.87 3.94
C ARG A 732 -10.61 -17.31 4.24
N ALA A 733 -10.96 -17.84 5.42
CA ALA A 733 -10.64 -19.22 5.79
C ALA A 733 -11.39 -20.24 4.91
N LEU A 734 -12.61 -19.92 4.46
CA LEU A 734 -13.37 -20.74 3.51
C LEU A 734 -12.73 -20.70 2.12
N ASP A 735 -12.26 -19.54 1.67
CA ASP A 735 -11.55 -19.40 0.40
C ASP A 735 -10.25 -20.21 0.39
N ASP A 736 -9.44 -20.08 1.44
CA ASP A 736 -8.18 -20.81 1.60
C ASP A 736 -8.42 -22.34 1.65
N ALA A 737 -9.47 -22.78 2.37
CA ALA A 737 -9.79 -24.20 2.49
C ALA A 737 -10.23 -24.82 1.14
N VAL A 738 -10.99 -24.09 0.34
CA VAL A 738 -11.42 -24.55 -1.00
C VAL A 738 -10.27 -24.51 -2.00
N LEU A 739 -9.40 -23.51 -1.96
CA LEU A 739 -8.22 -23.40 -2.84
C LEU A 739 -7.21 -24.53 -2.62
N GLU A 740 -7.16 -25.09 -1.40
CA GLU A 740 -6.26 -26.19 -1.05
C GLU A 740 -6.96 -27.56 -0.98
N ASP A 741 -8.17 -27.67 -1.55
CA ASP A 741 -8.95 -28.93 -1.62
C ASP A 741 -9.12 -29.62 -0.26
N LEU A 742 -9.31 -28.83 0.82
CA LEU A 742 -9.56 -29.43 2.13
C LEU A 742 -10.96 -30.04 2.17
N PRO A 743 -11.10 -31.29 2.65
CA PRO A 743 -12.41 -31.95 2.76
C PRO A 743 -13.29 -31.34 3.84
N GLU A 744 -12.69 -30.82 4.91
CA GLU A 744 -13.36 -30.21 6.07
C GLU A 744 -12.54 -29.07 6.66
N LEU A 745 -13.24 -28.03 7.17
CA LEU A 745 -12.67 -26.91 7.92
C LEU A 745 -13.30 -26.86 9.32
N ARG A 746 -12.48 -26.80 10.36
CA ARG A 746 -12.90 -26.66 11.75
C ARG A 746 -12.89 -25.19 12.17
N ILE A 747 -14.04 -24.71 12.66
CA ILE A 747 -14.26 -23.30 13.01
C ILE A 747 -14.51 -23.22 14.52
N ILE A 748 -13.59 -22.61 15.25
CA ILE A 748 -13.64 -22.46 16.71
C ILE A 748 -14.24 -21.09 17.05
N HIS A 749 -15.47 -21.07 17.56
CA HIS A 749 -16.16 -19.84 17.98
C HIS A 749 -16.39 -19.74 19.48
N GLY A 750 -16.08 -20.79 20.23
CA GLY A 750 -16.20 -20.85 21.69
C GLY A 750 -17.62 -21.12 22.19
N LYS A 751 -17.75 -21.27 23.54
CA LYS A 751 -19.02 -21.61 24.22
C LYS A 751 -19.72 -20.38 24.84
N GLY A 752 -19.43 -19.16 24.39
CA GLY A 752 -20.01 -17.91 24.94
C GLY A 752 -21.53 -17.75 24.72
N THR A 753 -22.00 -16.52 24.55
CA THR A 753 -23.44 -16.17 24.41
C THR A 753 -24.13 -16.81 23.21
N GLY A 754 -23.41 -17.46 22.32
CA GLY A 754 -23.92 -18.11 21.11
C GLY A 754 -24.02 -17.21 19.90
N ALA A 755 -23.78 -15.91 20.02
CA ALA A 755 -23.88 -14.95 18.90
C ALA A 755 -22.91 -15.27 17.75
N LEU A 756 -21.64 -15.59 18.06
CA LEU A 756 -20.66 -15.99 17.06
C LEU A 756 -21.04 -17.31 16.38
N ARG A 757 -21.51 -18.30 17.15
CA ARG A 757 -21.99 -19.57 16.61
C ARG A 757 -23.17 -19.40 15.66
N GLN A 758 -24.14 -18.57 16.03
CA GLN A 758 -25.30 -18.29 15.18
C GLN A 758 -24.85 -17.64 13.86
N ARG A 759 -23.96 -16.62 13.92
CA ARG A 759 -23.48 -15.93 12.71
C ARG A 759 -22.63 -16.85 11.82
N VAL A 760 -21.78 -17.69 12.40
CA VAL A 760 -21.04 -18.72 11.66
C VAL A 760 -22.01 -19.67 10.94
N GLY A 761 -23.05 -20.14 11.61
CA GLY A 761 -24.07 -21.00 10.99
C GLY A 761 -24.78 -20.32 9.80
N GLU A 762 -25.25 -19.08 9.97
CA GLU A 762 -25.89 -18.30 8.90
C GLU A 762 -25.00 -18.11 7.66
N MET A 763 -23.69 -17.87 7.88
CA MET A 763 -22.72 -17.70 6.79
C MET A 763 -22.43 -19.01 6.06
N LEU A 764 -22.26 -20.10 6.80
CA LEU A 764 -22.00 -21.43 6.24
C LEU A 764 -23.19 -21.97 5.46
N ASP A 765 -24.42 -21.72 5.94
CA ASP A 765 -25.65 -22.13 5.27
C ASP A 765 -25.89 -21.34 3.96
N ALA A 766 -25.40 -20.08 3.91
CA ALA A 766 -25.50 -19.24 2.73
C ALA A 766 -24.41 -19.53 1.68
N ASP A 767 -23.31 -20.19 2.05
CA ASP A 767 -22.18 -20.45 1.16
C ASP A 767 -22.40 -21.71 0.30
N ARG A 768 -22.44 -21.52 -1.01
CA ARG A 768 -22.70 -22.60 -1.99
C ARG A 768 -21.62 -23.69 -2.04
N ARG A 769 -20.43 -23.41 -1.55
CA ARG A 769 -19.27 -24.33 -1.53
C ARG A 769 -19.38 -25.32 -0.38
N VAL A 770 -20.14 -24.98 0.67
CA VAL A 770 -20.35 -25.85 1.82
C VAL A 770 -21.42 -26.90 1.49
N ARG A 771 -21.06 -28.18 1.71
CA ARG A 771 -21.93 -29.33 1.53
C ARG A 771 -22.80 -29.58 2.75
N SER A 772 -22.17 -29.58 3.92
CA SER A 772 -22.84 -29.86 5.21
C SER A 772 -22.13 -29.17 6.35
N VAL A 773 -22.89 -28.84 7.38
CA VAL A 773 -22.40 -28.21 8.62
C VAL A 773 -22.79 -29.10 9.79
N ARG A 774 -21.83 -29.43 10.68
CA ARG A 774 -22.08 -30.18 11.90
C ARG A 774 -21.40 -29.56 13.11
N MET A 775 -21.87 -29.82 14.28
CA MET A 775 -21.17 -29.46 15.51
C MET A 775 -19.99 -30.40 15.77
N GLY A 776 -18.92 -29.89 16.33
CA GLY A 776 -17.76 -30.66 16.71
C GLY A 776 -18.12 -31.76 17.72
N GLY A 777 -17.54 -32.98 17.56
CA GLY A 777 -17.65 -34.07 18.50
C GLY A 777 -16.98 -33.77 19.86
N ALA A 778 -17.15 -34.65 20.83
CA ALA A 778 -16.61 -34.51 22.19
C ALA A 778 -15.07 -34.32 22.21
N THR A 779 -14.36 -34.91 21.24
CA THR A 779 -12.89 -34.79 21.04
C THR A 779 -12.48 -33.61 20.17
N GLU A 780 -13.43 -32.96 19.48
CA GLU A 780 -13.21 -31.87 18.53
C GLU A 780 -13.52 -30.47 19.13
N GLY A 781 -13.83 -30.38 20.43
CA GLY A 781 -14.18 -29.12 21.10
C GLY A 781 -15.68 -28.95 21.42
N GLY A 782 -16.54 -29.91 21.04
CA GLY A 782 -17.97 -29.96 21.36
C GLY A 782 -18.74 -28.75 20.83
N ALA A 783 -19.68 -28.21 21.62
CA ALA A 783 -20.54 -27.09 21.25
C ALA A 783 -19.80 -25.75 20.98
N GLY A 784 -18.49 -25.69 21.17
CA GLY A 784 -17.67 -24.51 20.87
C GLY A 784 -17.03 -24.52 19.48
N VAL A 785 -17.25 -25.58 18.67
CA VAL A 785 -16.67 -25.79 17.35
C VAL A 785 -17.75 -26.16 16.36
N THR A 786 -17.69 -25.60 15.18
CA THR A 786 -18.51 -26.00 14.01
C THR A 786 -17.57 -26.54 12.93
N VAL A 787 -17.93 -27.64 12.29
CA VAL A 787 -17.19 -28.25 11.20
C VAL A 787 -17.97 -28.11 9.91
N ALA A 788 -17.36 -27.49 8.91
CA ALA A 788 -17.91 -27.35 7.56
C ALA A 788 -17.24 -28.34 6.62
N SER A 789 -18.01 -29.13 5.89
CA SER A 789 -17.52 -30.02 4.83
C SER A 789 -17.84 -29.42 3.47
N PHE A 790 -16.90 -29.48 2.53
CA PHE A 790 -17.02 -28.89 1.20
C PHE A 790 -17.59 -29.87 0.17
N ARG A 791 -18.09 -29.31 -0.94
CA ARG A 791 -18.52 -30.09 -2.08
C ARG A 791 -17.27 -30.42 -2.92
N GLU A 792 -17.10 -31.69 -3.26
CA GLU A 792 -16.15 -32.09 -4.29
C GLU A 792 -16.63 -31.51 -5.61
N GLU A 793 -15.84 -30.66 -6.27
CA GLU A 793 -16.08 -30.30 -7.66
C GLU A 793 -15.86 -31.56 -8.49
N ALA A 794 -16.93 -31.99 -9.17
CA ALA A 794 -16.83 -33.04 -10.17
C ALA A 794 -15.89 -32.54 -11.28
N SER A 795 -14.71 -33.20 -11.39
CA SER A 795 -13.71 -33.00 -12.43
C SER A 795 -14.29 -33.19 -13.83
#